data_1c215fe189c13cf25ca3ffef6bff4947
#
_entry.id   1c215fe189c13cf25ca3ffef6bff4947
#
_cell.length_a   1.000
_cell.length_b   1.000
_cell.length_c   1.000
_cell.angle_alpha   90.00
_cell.angle_beta   90.00
_cell.angle_gamma   90.00
#
_symmetry.space_group_name_H-M   'P 1'
#
loop_
_entity.id
_entity.type
_entity.pdbx_description
1 polymer ?
#
loop_
_entity_poly.entity_id
_entity_poly.type
_entity_poly.pdbx_seq_one_letter_code
_entity_poly.pdbx_strand_id
1 'polypeptide(L)'
;MLLPLAFLGLGLWEWQRGDADLEARALQRDRMAKVVATLEAWPAAANGSPDTGARFRRDGRTYAGPLALSQAKEALDDAEDILALARFRRYLPPVLILCAALAAGLSILALLGAALLGRTGRRSREALVRGFGFVRHALPPLLGLQVLLAAIVIVAAVAFEASAILQAGALTTDGVKLLAIAAVVVGASLWTAGKALMQLRRTVGIFTPDPLPVPGRAVSAEEAPGLWRLLDDLAARLGALRPDNVVVGLTGGVFVSSGPKVLEPGGGAIGGRTLYLPLPLLPLLREDEVATIIGHELAHFSGGDTEYSLRFLPIYAGVGRSLDAVLLAGAQHDGSVSLLTRPALRLGVFVMDQFHLAVMHWSRLREFAADAAGAEVTSADAAARALLRVTAAQPRIDEALETAYRAPDDAPRDLVAAALGHAAERGLDSAADHLEERQAHPTDTHPTTRQRLDALGRAATPALLAEAAAAPAQEALSRLSAYFAAPGALCREATDDFLAAARQHAEATPAALEATAAGIGTEAVALHENTRGGGFTLIGFGGALALVALVLVAIGLPATEGREAWIAIAGAGGVGLVFIVFGIGMLRRGDTPFLVLGPETMAVAGLDRPIAWEHVLELDMSMDKGRVVTRLRLPPEAPFPARLPGGRRVKLDPKRRAVTFAAGPPRGLKAQGFAELVWRYRDAAAARALLAREATAVAAEGA
;
A
#
# COMPACT_ATOMS: atom_id res chain seq x y z
N MET A 1 -2.83 19.11 7.23
CA MET A 1 -3.02 20.36 8.01
C MET A 1 -4.40 21.01 7.80
N LEU A 2 -4.87 21.19 6.56
CA LEU A 2 -6.15 21.88 6.31
C LEU A 2 -7.36 21.18 6.95
N LEU A 3 -7.40 19.84 6.99
CA LEU A 3 -8.56 19.11 7.51
C LEU A 3 -8.79 19.31 9.02
N PRO A 4 -7.81 19.14 9.92
CA PRO A 4 -7.98 19.46 11.35
C PRO A 4 -8.36 20.93 11.61
N LEU A 5 -7.82 21.87 10.83
CA LEU A 5 -8.16 23.29 10.93
C LEU A 5 -9.60 23.58 10.49
N ALA A 6 -10.08 22.92 9.43
CA ALA A 6 -11.47 23.02 8.98
C ALA A 6 -12.44 22.50 10.07
N PHE A 7 -12.10 21.38 10.71
CA PHE A 7 -12.89 20.86 11.83
C PHE A 7 -12.84 21.77 13.06
N LEU A 8 -11.72 22.43 13.32
CA LEU A 8 -11.63 23.42 14.38
C LEU A 8 -12.60 24.58 14.12
N GLY A 9 -12.64 25.10 12.89
CA GLY A 9 -13.60 26.11 12.47
C GLY A 9 -15.05 25.65 12.59
N LEU A 10 -15.34 24.40 12.17
CA LEU A 10 -16.67 23.78 12.35
C LEU A 10 -17.07 23.71 13.82
N GLY A 11 -16.16 23.25 14.68
CA GLY A 11 -16.44 23.15 16.12
C GLY A 11 -16.74 24.49 16.80
N LEU A 12 -16.04 25.55 16.40
CA LEU A 12 -16.30 26.90 16.85
C LEU A 12 -17.69 27.40 16.41
N TRP A 13 -18.07 27.12 15.18
CA TRP A 13 -19.39 27.44 14.65
C TRP A 13 -20.51 26.63 15.34
N GLU A 14 -20.30 25.32 15.56
CA GLU A 14 -21.24 24.48 16.30
C GLU A 14 -21.37 24.90 17.75
N TRP A 15 -20.28 25.37 18.38
CA TRP A 15 -20.35 25.91 19.76
C TRP A 15 -21.27 27.10 19.83
N GLN A 16 -21.10 28.10 18.95
CA GLN A 16 -22.00 29.27 18.92
C GLN A 16 -23.47 28.88 18.72
N ARG A 17 -23.73 27.91 17.82
CA ARG A 17 -25.07 27.38 17.59
C ARG A 17 -25.62 26.66 18.83
N GLY A 18 -24.80 25.85 19.47
CA GLY A 18 -25.19 25.10 20.68
C GLY A 18 -25.53 26.01 21.88
N ASP A 19 -24.76 27.07 22.08
CA ASP A 19 -25.03 28.05 23.15
C ASP A 19 -26.32 28.83 22.86
N ALA A 20 -26.53 29.32 21.66
CA ALA A 20 -27.76 30.01 21.25
C ALA A 20 -29.00 29.10 21.36
N ASP A 21 -28.88 27.81 20.98
CA ASP A 21 -29.96 26.85 21.13
C ASP A 21 -30.31 26.56 22.58
N LEU A 22 -29.29 26.41 23.45
CA LEU A 22 -29.48 26.18 24.88
C LEU A 22 -30.22 27.34 25.54
N GLU A 23 -29.82 28.58 25.24
CA GLU A 23 -30.49 29.79 25.76
C GLU A 23 -31.96 29.86 25.32
N ALA A 24 -32.21 29.58 24.02
CA ALA A 24 -33.58 29.57 23.47
C ALA A 24 -34.47 28.52 24.16
N ARG A 25 -33.94 27.28 24.36
CA ARG A 25 -34.69 26.21 25.03
C ARG A 25 -34.90 26.44 26.50
N ALA A 26 -33.92 27.02 27.21
CA ALA A 26 -34.09 27.42 28.59
C ALA A 26 -35.20 28.47 28.74
N LEU A 27 -35.22 29.50 27.88
CA LEU A 27 -36.27 30.50 27.87
C LEU A 27 -37.65 29.90 27.54
N GLN A 28 -37.72 28.92 26.59
CA GLN A 28 -38.95 28.21 26.25
C GLN A 28 -39.50 27.46 27.47
N ARG A 29 -38.64 26.70 28.18
CA ARG A 29 -39.01 25.97 29.41
C ARG A 29 -39.50 26.92 30.49
N ASP A 30 -38.80 28.04 30.73
CA ASP A 30 -39.20 29.02 31.76
C ASP A 30 -40.54 29.70 31.42
N ARG A 31 -40.80 29.96 30.15
CA ARG A 31 -42.11 30.45 29.71
C ARG A 31 -43.22 29.43 29.99
N MET A 32 -42.95 28.14 29.69
CA MET A 32 -43.92 27.08 29.89
C MET A 32 -44.19 26.84 31.40
N ALA A 33 -43.13 26.86 32.22
CA ALA A 33 -43.28 26.77 33.67
C ALA A 33 -44.14 27.92 34.28
N LYS A 34 -44.00 29.14 33.74
CA LYS A 34 -44.86 30.29 34.15
C LYS A 34 -46.33 30.03 33.70
N VAL A 35 -46.56 29.48 32.53
CA VAL A 35 -47.92 29.13 32.06
C VAL A 35 -48.55 28.10 33.00
N VAL A 36 -47.82 27.01 33.34
CA VAL A 36 -48.29 25.98 34.27
C VAL A 36 -48.62 26.60 35.65
N ALA A 37 -47.70 27.41 36.21
CA ALA A 37 -47.93 28.08 37.48
C ALA A 37 -49.16 29.01 37.45
N THR A 38 -49.39 29.71 36.33
CA THR A 38 -50.57 30.57 36.16
C THR A 38 -51.87 29.75 36.10
N LEU A 39 -51.86 28.60 35.40
CA LEU A 39 -53.00 27.71 35.34
C LEU A 39 -53.29 26.99 36.67
N GLU A 40 -52.25 26.66 37.44
CA GLU A 40 -52.40 26.08 38.79
C GLU A 40 -52.99 27.09 39.81
N ALA A 41 -52.62 28.36 39.69
CA ALA A 41 -53.12 29.42 40.51
C ALA A 41 -54.54 29.93 40.09
N TRP A 42 -55.10 29.38 39.00
CA TRP A 42 -56.37 29.80 38.47
C TRP A 42 -57.48 29.44 39.46
N PRO A 43 -58.33 30.43 39.87
CA PRO A 43 -59.35 30.20 40.90
C PRO A 43 -60.40 29.16 40.45
N ALA A 44 -60.74 28.26 41.34
CA ALA A 44 -61.86 27.34 41.12
C ALA A 44 -63.19 28.12 41.06
N ALA A 45 -64.11 27.67 40.21
CA ALA A 45 -65.43 28.26 40.15
C ALA A 45 -66.17 28.16 41.50
N ALA A 46 -66.94 29.15 41.85
CA ALA A 46 -67.63 29.27 43.15
C ALA A 46 -68.55 28.09 43.52
N ASN A 47 -68.87 27.20 42.54
CA ASN A 47 -69.69 25.99 42.69
C ASN A 47 -68.88 24.70 42.76
N GLY A 48 -67.54 24.75 42.89
CA GLY A 48 -66.64 23.58 42.94
C GLY A 48 -66.43 22.87 41.62
N SER A 49 -67.02 23.33 40.55
CA SER A 49 -66.76 22.80 39.21
C SER A 49 -65.48 23.42 38.62
N PRO A 50 -64.73 22.71 37.76
CA PRO A 50 -63.53 23.29 37.12
C PRO A 50 -63.93 24.54 36.31
N ASP A 51 -63.25 25.67 36.56
CA ASP A 51 -63.49 26.89 35.78
C ASP A 51 -63.06 26.68 34.33
N THR A 52 -64.02 26.80 33.39
CA THR A 52 -63.78 26.65 31.93
C THR A 52 -63.10 27.89 31.33
N GLY A 53 -62.83 28.95 32.13
CA GLY A 53 -62.13 30.16 31.70
C GLY A 53 -60.62 29.96 31.46
N ALA A 54 -60.00 29.03 32.20
CA ALA A 54 -58.60 28.66 31.95
C ALA A 54 -58.45 27.99 30.57
N ARG A 55 -57.63 28.57 29.71
CA ARG A 55 -57.40 28.06 28.33
C ARG A 55 -55.92 27.92 28.03
N PHE A 56 -55.60 26.80 27.37
CA PHE A 56 -54.24 26.55 26.84
C PHE A 56 -54.32 26.10 25.40
N ARG A 57 -53.46 26.62 24.51
CA ARG A 57 -53.39 26.27 23.11
C ARG A 57 -52.14 25.46 22.80
N ARG A 58 -52.33 24.22 22.30
CA ARG A 58 -51.24 23.34 21.85
C ARG A 58 -51.63 22.74 20.50
N ASP A 59 -50.71 22.74 19.53
CA ASP A 59 -50.86 22.13 18.19
C ASP A 59 -52.13 22.57 17.46
N GLY A 60 -52.47 23.87 17.56
CA GLY A 60 -53.64 24.45 16.93
C GLY A 60 -54.98 24.19 17.67
N ARG A 61 -55.00 23.34 18.70
CA ARG A 61 -56.19 23.03 19.52
C ARG A 61 -56.19 23.85 20.81
N THR A 62 -57.36 24.27 21.24
CA THR A 62 -57.57 25.00 22.52
C THR A 62 -58.21 24.07 23.53
N TYR A 63 -57.55 23.86 24.66
CA TYR A 63 -57.99 23.06 25.80
C TYR A 63 -58.52 24.00 26.88
N ALA A 64 -59.49 23.57 27.67
CA ALA A 64 -60.13 24.37 28.72
C ALA A 64 -60.13 23.61 30.06
N GLY A 65 -60.16 24.33 31.19
CA GLY A 65 -60.26 23.79 32.52
C GLY A 65 -59.12 22.81 32.90
N PRO A 66 -59.42 21.67 33.55
CA PRO A 66 -58.43 20.69 33.97
C PRO A 66 -57.58 20.13 32.82
N LEU A 67 -58.14 20.01 31.62
CA LEU A 67 -57.43 19.57 30.41
C LEU A 67 -56.40 20.62 29.95
N ALA A 68 -56.65 21.91 30.16
CA ALA A 68 -55.67 22.96 29.86
C ALA A 68 -54.45 22.82 30.76
N LEU A 69 -54.62 22.54 32.04
CA LEU A 69 -53.51 22.32 32.97
C LEU A 69 -52.75 21.04 32.66
N SER A 70 -53.45 19.93 32.38
CA SER A 70 -52.80 18.65 31.99
C SER A 70 -51.93 18.82 30.75
N GLN A 71 -52.46 19.47 29.72
CA GLN A 71 -51.75 19.70 28.46
C GLN A 71 -50.60 20.71 28.59
N ALA A 72 -50.72 21.68 29.53
CA ALA A 72 -49.62 22.58 29.81
C ALA A 72 -48.48 21.89 30.60
N LYS A 73 -48.79 20.96 31.53
CA LYS A 73 -47.79 20.14 32.23
C LYS A 73 -47.06 19.23 31.25
N GLU A 74 -47.77 18.54 30.39
CA GLU A 74 -47.17 17.71 29.35
C GLU A 74 -46.24 18.53 28.41
N ALA A 75 -46.66 19.75 28.04
CA ALA A 75 -45.82 20.64 27.25
C ALA A 75 -44.61 21.17 28.02
N LEU A 76 -44.67 21.26 29.35
CA LEU A 76 -43.55 21.57 30.19
C LEU A 76 -42.55 20.40 30.25
N ASP A 77 -43.06 19.18 30.43
CA ASP A 77 -42.24 17.97 30.43
C ASP A 77 -41.51 17.80 29.10
N ASP A 78 -42.17 17.99 27.95
CA ASP A 78 -41.55 18.03 26.64
C ASP A 78 -40.44 19.11 26.54
N ALA A 79 -40.70 20.30 27.06
CA ALA A 79 -39.72 21.38 27.05
C ALA A 79 -38.51 21.08 27.96
N GLU A 80 -38.69 20.35 29.07
CA GLU A 80 -37.61 19.89 29.95
C GLU A 80 -36.75 18.82 29.28
N ASP A 81 -37.37 17.86 28.59
CA ASP A 81 -36.67 16.82 27.82
C ASP A 81 -35.83 17.41 26.67
N ILE A 82 -36.41 18.35 25.91
CA ILE A 82 -35.69 19.09 24.86
C ILE A 82 -34.54 19.91 25.46
N LEU A 83 -34.73 20.55 26.62
CA LEU A 83 -33.65 21.30 27.30
C LEU A 83 -32.55 20.36 27.80
N ALA A 84 -32.88 19.17 28.31
CA ALA A 84 -31.90 18.16 28.72
C ALA A 84 -31.03 17.72 27.55
N LEU A 85 -31.65 17.51 26.38
CA LEU A 85 -30.93 17.17 25.13
C LEU A 85 -30.06 18.34 24.66
N ALA A 86 -30.52 19.61 24.77
CA ALA A 86 -29.74 20.79 24.43
C ALA A 86 -28.52 20.96 25.37
N ARG A 87 -28.67 20.63 26.65
CA ARG A 87 -27.55 20.59 27.61
C ARG A 87 -26.50 19.55 27.24
N PHE A 88 -26.92 18.34 26.87
CA PHE A 88 -26.01 17.29 26.40
C PHE A 88 -25.29 17.74 25.14
N ARG A 89 -26.04 18.26 24.16
CA ARG A 89 -25.52 18.74 22.87
C ARG A 89 -24.39 19.76 23.02
N ARG A 90 -24.46 20.65 24.03
CA ARG A 90 -23.45 21.68 24.32
C ARG A 90 -22.06 21.10 24.60
N TYR A 91 -21.94 19.86 25.08
CA TYR A 91 -20.64 19.22 25.33
C TYR A 91 -19.92 18.69 24.09
N LEU A 92 -20.61 18.52 22.98
CA LEU A 92 -20.04 17.93 21.75
C LEU A 92 -19.04 18.87 21.04
N PRO A 93 -19.34 20.16 20.80
CA PRO A 93 -18.40 21.08 20.16
C PRO A 93 -17.07 21.28 20.91
N PRO A 94 -17.02 21.44 22.25
CA PRO A 94 -15.76 21.46 22.98
C PRO A 94 -14.89 20.23 22.77
N VAL A 95 -15.48 19.03 22.73
CA VAL A 95 -14.76 17.78 22.44
C VAL A 95 -14.19 17.81 21.03
N LEU A 96 -15.00 18.24 20.05
CA LEU A 96 -14.57 18.38 18.66
C LEU A 96 -13.41 19.38 18.54
N ILE A 97 -13.52 20.57 19.14
CA ILE A 97 -12.48 21.61 19.14
C ILE A 97 -11.19 21.09 19.76
N LEU A 98 -11.27 20.47 20.93
CA LEU A 98 -10.10 19.92 21.64
C LEU A 98 -9.40 18.86 20.79
N CYS A 99 -10.14 17.88 20.28
CA CYS A 99 -9.57 16.81 19.48
C CYS A 99 -8.99 17.32 18.15
N ALA A 100 -9.66 18.28 17.49
CA ALA A 100 -9.15 18.90 16.27
C ALA A 100 -7.88 19.72 16.53
N ALA A 101 -7.84 20.48 17.63
CA ALA A 101 -6.66 21.25 18.03
C ALA A 101 -5.48 20.33 18.39
N LEU A 102 -5.73 19.25 19.14
CA LEU A 102 -4.70 18.24 19.45
C LEU A 102 -4.18 17.58 18.17
N ALA A 103 -5.06 17.18 17.25
CA ALA A 103 -4.65 16.59 15.97
C ALA A 103 -3.81 17.56 15.13
N ALA A 104 -4.19 18.85 15.09
CA ALA A 104 -3.42 19.89 14.41
C ALA A 104 -2.05 20.11 15.08
N GLY A 105 -2.02 20.28 16.40
CA GLY A 105 -0.81 20.48 17.18
C GLY A 105 0.18 19.33 17.06
N LEU A 106 -0.29 18.09 17.20
CA LEU A 106 0.53 16.89 17.01
C LEU A 106 1.08 16.79 15.58
N SER A 107 0.27 17.15 14.57
CA SER A 107 0.74 17.18 13.18
C SER A 107 1.83 18.22 12.97
N ILE A 108 1.67 19.43 13.52
CA ILE A 108 2.68 20.49 13.45
C ILE A 108 3.99 20.05 14.12
N LEU A 109 3.89 19.53 15.35
CA LEU A 109 5.06 19.07 16.10
C LEU A 109 5.78 17.93 15.38
N ALA A 110 5.03 16.98 14.81
CA ALA A 110 5.63 15.88 14.05
C ALA A 110 6.30 16.34 12.75
N LEU A 111 5.69 17.26 11.99
CA LEU A 111 6.27 17.84 10.79
C LEU A 111 7.54 18.64 11.10
N LEU A 112 7.51 19.49 12.13
CA LEU A 112 8.67 20.26 12.56
C LEU A 112 9.77 19.34 13.10
N GLY A 113 9.40 18.34 13.92
CA GLY A 113 10.32 17.35 14.45
C GLY A 113 10.99 16.54 13.33
N ALA A 114 10.23 16.05 12.35
CA ALA A 114 10.78 15.33 11.21
C ALA A 114 11.70 16.21 10.35
N ALA A 115 11.32 17.46 10.09
CA ALA A 115 12.16 18.41 9.36
C ALA A 115 13.47 18.73 10.13
N LEU A 116 13.39 18.89 11.45
CA LEU A 116 14.56 19.09 12.31
C LEU A 116 15.47 17.86 12.30
N LEU A 117 14.89 16.66 12.47
CA LEU A 117 15.62 15.38 12.38
C LEU A 117 16.27 15.19 11.02
N GLY A 118 15.58 15.54 9.93
CA GLY A 118 16.16 15.51 8.59
C GLY A 118 17.33 16.48 8.44
N ARG A 119 17.26 17.69 9.03
CA ARG A 119 18.36 18.66 9.03
C ARG A 119 19.55 18.21 9.90
N THR A 120 19.29 17.77 11.13
CA THR A 120 20.34 17.30 12.04
C THR A 120 20.94 15.99 11.53
N GLY A 121 20.13 15.10 10.95
CA GLY A 121 20.55 13.87 10.30
C GLY A 121 21.52 14.10 9.12
N ARG A 122 21.38 15.20 8.37
CA ARG A 122 22.37 15.59 7.33
C ARG A 122 23.68 16.15 7.88
N ARG A 123 23.73 16.52 9.16
CA ARG A 123 24.95 17.02 9.81
C ARG A 123 25.74 15.92 10.52
N SER A 124 25.09 14.87 11.00
CA SER A 124 25.72 13.74 11.71
C SER A 124 24.96 12.44 11.43
N ARG A 125 25.72 11.38 11.07
CA ARG A 125 25.21 10.02 10.87
C ARG A 125 24.62 9.44 12.16
N GLU A 126 25.26 9.67 13.30
CA GLU A 126 24.79 9.23 14.61
C GLU A 126 23.47 9.91 14.97
N ALA A 127 23.32 11.20 14.65
CA ALA A 127 22.08 11.92 14.82
C ALA A 127 20.96 11.34 13.92
N LEU A 128 21.29 10.97 12.68
CA LEU A 128 20.39 10.31 11.74
C LEU A 128 19.87 8.99 12.32
N VAL A 129 20.77 8.08 12.69
CA VAL A 129 20.42 6.75 13.21
C VAL A 129 19.64 6.85 14.51
N ARG A 130 20.11 7.67 15.48
CA ARG A 130 19.42 7.85 16.77
C ARG A 130 18.05 8.50 16.62
N GLY A 131 17.96 9.59 15.85
CA GLY A 131 16.73 10.34 15.65
C GLY A 131 15.67 9.50 14.97
N PHE A 132 15.98 8.89 13.85
CA PHE A 132 15.01 8.07 13.10
C PHE A 132 14.83 6.67 13.71
N GLY A 133 15.81 6.15 14.46
CA GLY A 133 15.63 4.98 15.32
C GLY A 133 14.55 5.20 16.37
N PHE A 134 14.47 6.41 16.97
CA PHE A 134 13.35 6.82 17.83
C PHE A 134 12.04 6.93 17.05
N VAL A 135 12.07 7.57 15.88
CA VAL A 135 10.87 7.76 15.03
C VAL A 135 10.22 6.42 14.67
N ARG A 136 11.00 5.38 14.41
CA ARG A 136 10.49 4.02 14.15
C ARG A 136 9.51 3.53 15.23
N HIS A 137 9.76 3.88 16.50
CA HIS A 137 8.93 3.48 17.63
C HIS A 137 7.81 4.49 17.95
N ALA A 138 8.09 5.78 17.73
CA ALA A 138 7.14 6.86 18.02
C ALA A 138 6.06 7.04 16.93
N LEU A 139 6.38 6.70 15.69
CA LEU A 139 5.48 6.92 14.55
C LEU A 139 4.19 6.07 14.61
N PRO A 140 4.22 4.75 14.90
CA PRO A 140 3.00 3.96 14.96
C PRO A 140 1.96 4.50 15.96
N PRO A 141 2.29 4.76 17.24
CA PRO A 141 1.33 5.33 18.17
C PRO A 141 0.87 6.74 17.78
N LEU A 142 1.74 7.55 17.19
CA LEU A 142 1.38 8.88 16.68
C LEU A 142 0.35 8.79 15.56
N LEU A 143 0.55 7.90 14.57
CA LEU A 143 -0.40 7.69 13.48
C LEU A 143 -1.73 7.13 14.00
N GLY A 144 -1.67 6.20 14.96
CA GLY A 144 -2.86 5.66 15.61
C GLY A 144 -3.66 6.74 16.35
N LEU A 145 -2.98 7.61 17.10
CA LEU A 145 -3.61 8.74 17.79
C LEU A 145 -4.24 9.73 16.81
N GLN A 146 -3.58 10.03 15.69
CA GLN A 146 -4.14 10.90 14.64
C GLN A 146 -5.43 10.33 14.05
N VAL A 147 -5.47 9.03 13.77
CA VAL A 147 -6.69 8.37 13.26
C VAL A 147 -7.79 8.37 14.32
N LEU A 148 -7.45 8.12 15.57
CA LEU A 148 -8.41 8.14 16.68
C LEU A 148 -9.02 9.53 16.89
N LEU A 149 -8.18 10.57 16.95
CA LEU A 149 -8.65 11.95 17.08
C LEU A 149 -9.55 12.36 15.92
N ALA A 150 -9.20 11.98 14.67
CA ALA A 150 -10.03 12.24 13.50
C ALA A 150 -11.39 11.52 13.60
N ALA A 151 -11.43 10.28 14.11
CA ALA A 151 -12.68 9.56 14.32
C ALA A 151 -13.56 10.23 15.37
N ILE A 152 -12.98 10.65 16.51
CA ILE A 152 -13.71 11.37 17.58
C ILE A 152 -14.31 12.68 17.03
N VAL A 153 -13.54 13.43 16.25
CA VAL A 153 -13.99 14.67 15.61
C VAL A 153 -15.20 14.44 14.71
N ILE A 154 -15.15 13.42 13.85
CA ILE A 154 -16.27 13.07 12.96
C ILE A 154 -17.49 12.63 13.77
N VAL A 155 -17.29 11.78 14.78
CA VAL A 155 -18.38 11.30 15.64
C VAL A 155 -19.04 12.45 16.39
N ALA A 156 -18.25 13.38 16.97
CA ALA A 156 -18.78 14.54 17.69
C ALA A 156 -19.59 15.48 16.78
N ALA A 157 -19.05 15.78 15.58
CA ALA A 157 -19.76 16.62 14.60
C ALA A 157 -21.08 15.97 14.13
N VAL A 158 -21.04 14.69 13.79
CA VAL A 158 -22.24 13.96 13.35
C VAL A 158 -23.27 13.85 14.48
N ALA A 159 -22.82 13.59 15.71
CA ALA A 159 -23.69 13.52 16.88
C ALA A 159 -24.35 14.87 17.18
N PHE A 160 -23.61 15.99 17.00
CA PHE A 160 -24.16 17.33 17.16
C PHE A 160 -25.27 17.63 16.17
N GLU A 161 -25.10 17.32 14.88
CA GLU A 161 -26.14 17.52 13.88
C GLU A 161 -27.30 16.50 14.02
N ALA A 162 -27.02 15.25 14.36
CA ALA A 162 -28.04 14.23 14.60
C ALA A 162 -28.93 14.60 15.81
N SER A 163 -28.35 15.18 16.87
CA SER A 163 -29.10 15.63 18.05
C SER A 163 -30.09 16.77 17.72
N ALA A 164 -29.79 17.61 16.71
CA ALA A 164 -30.72 18.65 16.25
C ALA A 164 -31.99 18.05 15.62
N ILE A 165 -31.88 16.93 14.92
CA ILE A 165 -33.03 16.22 14.34
C ILE A 165 -33.93 15.67 15.46
N LEU A 166 -33.32 15.15 16.53
CA LEU A 166 -34.07 14.63 17.69
C LEU A 166 -34.79 15.74 18.47
N GLN A 167 -34.24 16.95 18.51
CA GLN A 167 -34.86 18.12 19.14
C GLN A 167 -36.08 18.67 18.40
N ALA A 168 -36.27 18.32 17.14
CA ALA A 168 -37.40 18.80 16.33
C ALA A 168 -38.75 18.23 16.75
N GLY A 169 -38.78 17.28 17.69
CA GLY A 169 -39.99 16.74 18.33
C GLY A 169 -40.76 15.72 17.47
N ALA A 170 -40.82 15.90 16.16
CA ALA A 170 -41.46 14.95 15.23
C ALA A 170 -40.42 14.39 14.25
N LEU A 171 -40.17 13.08 14.30
CA LEU A 171 -39.28 12.39 13.35
C LEU A 171 -39.95 12.32 11.97
N THR A 172 -39.57 13.21 11.08
CA THR A 172 -39.99 13.14 9.67
C THR A 172 -39.27 11.98 8.95
N THR A 173 -39.84 11.49 7.85
CA THR A 173 -39.18 10.45 7.02
C THR A 173 -37.77 10.84 6.60
N ASP A 174 -37.51 12.12 6.33
CA ASP A 174 -36.19 12.61 5.96
C ASP A 174 -35.26 12.69 7.18
N GLY A 175 -35.79 13.04 8.37
CA GLY A 175 -35.05 12.98 9.63
C GLY A 175 -34.56 11.57 9.94
N VAL A 176 -35.42 10.54 9.77
CA VAL A 176 -35.04 9.13 9.96
C VAL A 176 -33.92 8.70 8.98
N LYS A 177 -34.02 9.11 7.70
CA LYS A 177 -32.96 8.84 6.71
C LYS A 177 -31.62 9.48 7.12
N LEU A 178 -31.65 10.73 7.56
CA LEU A 178 -30.45 11.46 8.01
C LEU A 178 -29.83 10.80 9.26
N LEU A 179 -30.64 10.38 10.24
CA LEU A 179 -30.16 9.63 11.40
C LEU A 179 -29.55 8.27 11.01
N ALA A 180 -30.12 7.56 10.04
CA ALA A 180 -29.56 6.33 9.53
C ALA A 180 -28.20 6.56 8.84
N ILE A 181 -28.08 7.62 8.03
CA ILE A 181 -26.80 8.03 7.42
C ILE A 181 -25.77 8.39 8.50
N ALA A 182 -26.17 9.15 9.51
CA ALA A 182 -25.33 9.52 10.66
C ALA A 182 -24.79 8.26 11.37
N ALA A 183 -25.66 7.28 11.67
CA ALA A 183 -25.26 6.01 12.28
C ALA A 183 -24.25 5.23 11.43
N VAL A 184 -24.43 5.20 10.10
CA VAL A 184 -23.49 4.56 9.16
C VAL A 184 -22.15 5.28 9.17
N VAL A 185 -22.12 6.61 9.15
CA VAL A 185 -20.87 7.41 9.18
C VAL A 185 -20.12 7.21 10.48
N VAL A 186 -20.81 7.22 11.62
CA VAL A 186 -20.23 6.94 12.94
C VAL A 186 -19.67 5.52 12.99
N GLY A 187 -20.45 4.52 12.60
CA GLY A 187 -20.05 3.12 12.57
C GLY A 187 -18.82 2.88 11.68
N ALA A 188 -18.81 3.45 10.48
CA ALA A 188 -17.68 3.35 9.55
C ALA A 188 -16.42 4.04 10.10
N SER A 189 -16.55 5.19 10.76
CA SER A 189 -15.44 5.92 11.37
C SER A 189 -14.82 5.15 12.52
N LEU A 190 -15.62 4.61 13.43
CA LEU A 190 -15.17 3.79 14.55
C LEU A 190 -14.54 2.48 14.08
N TRP A 191 -15.13 1.82 13.08
CA TRP A 191 -14.59 0.62 12.47
C TRP A 191 -13.21 0.86 11.84
N THR A 192 -13.05 1.94 11.06
CA THR A 192 -11.79 2.30 10.42
C THR A 192 -10.72 2.62 11.47
N ALA A 193 -11.06 3.37 12.52
CA ALA A 193 -10.15 3.67 13.62
C ALA A 193 -9.72 2.40 14.37
N GLY A 194 -10.65 1.52 14.71
CA GLY A 194 -10.37 0.24 15.37
C GLY A 194 -9.46 -0.66 14.52
N LYS A 195 -9.74 -0.75 13.22
CA LYS A 195 -8.91 -1.50 12.27
C LYS A 195 -7.49 -0.93 12.18
N ALA A 196 -7.34 0.41 12.11
CA ALA A 196 -6.04 1.06 12.05
C ALA A 196 -5.21 0.80 13.32
N LEU A 197 -5.82 0.96 14.50
CA LEU A 197 -5.15 0.69 15.78
C LEU A 197 -4.71 -0.77 15.92
N MET A 198 -5.56 -1.71 15.50
CA MET A 198 -5.24 -3.13 15.52
C MET A 198 -4.08 -3.48 14.59
N GLN A 199 -4.05 -2.92 13.38
CA GLN A 199 -2.97 -3.13 12.42
C GLN A 199 -1.66 -2.51 12.88
N LEU A 200 -1.69 -1.25 13.38
CA LEU A 200 -0.50 -0.56 13.90
C LEU A 200 0.11 -1.29 15.10
N ARG A 201 -0.70 -1.89 15.97
CA ARG A 201 -0.20 -2.70 17.08
C ARG A 201 0.63 -3.91 16.61
N ARG A 202 0.32 -4.47 15.45
CA ARG A 202 1.04 -5.62 14.86
C ARG A 202 2.35 -5.24 14.20
N THR A 203 2.60 -3.95 13.91
CA THR A 203 3.81 -3.49 13.21
C THR A 203 5.02 -3.34 14.11
N VAL A 204 4.87 -3.44 15.43
CA VAL A 204 5.93 -3.25 16.45
C VAL A 204 6.84 -4.49 16.60
N GLY A 205 6.86 -5.42 15.66
CA GLY A 205 7.73 -6.60 15.69
C GLY A 205 9.21 -6.31 15.42
N ILE A 206 10.10 -7.20 15.89
CA ILE A 206 11.54 -7.15 15.58
C ILE A 206 11.71 -7.54 14.11
N PHE A 207 12.46 -6.72 13.37
CA PHE A 207 12.85 -7.03 12.00
C PHE A 207 14.27 -7.61 12.00
N THR A 208 14.39 -8.86 11.61
CA THR A 208 15.66 -9.52 11.25
C THR A 208 15.68 -9.64 9.73
N PRO A 209 16.64 -8.97 9.03
CA PRO A 209 16.75 -9.15 7.59
C PRO A 209 17.13 -10.59 7.26
N ASP A 210 16.53 -11.15 6.23
CA ASP A 210 16.95 -12.43 5.67
C ASP A 210 18.36 -12.32 5.08
N PRO A 211 19.16 -13.40 5.09
CA PRO A 211 20.46 -13.42 4.46
C PRO A 211 20.37 -13.05 2.98
N LEU A 212 21.25 -12.17 2.50
CA LEU A 212 21.26 -11.74 1.11
C LEU A 212 21.85 -12.87 0.24
N PRO A 213 21.15 -13.36 -0.82
CA PRO A 213 21.73 -14.27 -1.78
C PRO A 213 22.80 -13.53 -2.63
N VAL A 214 23.96 -14.15 -2.81
CA VAL A 214 25.06 -13.62 -3.62
C VAL A 214 25.47 -14.70 -4.62
N PRO A 215 25.30 -14.44 -5.94
CA PRO A 215 25.71 -15.39 -6.99
C PRO A 215 27.24 -15.39 -7.13
N GLY A 216 27.88 -16.48 -6.75
CA GLY A 216 29.33 -16.63 -6.86
C GLY A 216 29.90 -17.54 -5.78
N ARG A 217 31.23 -17.67 -5.81
CA ARG A 217 32.01 -18.51 -4.91
C ARG A 217 33.06 -17.73 -4.12
N ALA A 218 33.25 -18.11 -2.88
CA ALA A 218 34.36 -17.57 -2.07
C ALA A 218 35.67 -18.07 -2.58
N VAL A 219 36.70 -17.21 -2.58
CA VAL A 219 38.08 -17.55 -2.93
C VAL A 219 39.00 -17.31 -1.76
N SER A 220 39.79 -18.34 -1.46
CA SER A 220 40.79 -18.31 -0.38
C SER A 220 42.04 -17.52 -0.78
N ALA A 221 42.92 -17.25 0.21
CA ALA A 221 44.22 -16.62 -0.06
C ALA A 221 45.15 -17.50 -0.90
N GLU A 222 44.96 -18.81 -0.90
CA GLU A 222 45.73 -19.76 -1.71
C GLU A 222 45.26 -19.76 -3.17
N GLU A 223 43.97 -19.60 -3.40
CA GLU A 223 43.36 -19.55 -4.75
C GLU A 223 43.56 -18.18 -5.42
N ALA A 224 43.60 -17.09 -4.62
CA ALA A 224 43.76 -15.73 -5.11
C ALA A 224 44.92 -14.95 -4.42
N PRO A 225 46.15 -15.48 -4.44
CA PRO A 225 47.25 -14.90 -3.66
C PRO A 225 47.62 -13.47 -4.10
N GLY A 226 47.50 -13.15 -5.36
CA GLY A 226 47.78 -11.80 -5.88
C GLY A 226 46.70 -10.82 -5.45
N LEU A 227 45.42 -11.23 -5.50
CA LEU A 227 44.30 -10.41 -5.09
C LEU A 227 44.36 -10.09 -3.59
N TRP A 228 44.57 -11.10 -2.75
CA TRP A 228 44.68 -10.89 -1.30
C TRP A 228 45.87 -9.99 -0.92
N ARG A 229 47.02 -10.11 -1.60
CA ARG A 229 48.14 -9.17 -1.41
C ARG A 229 47.79 -7.74 -1.80
N LEU A 230 47.06 -7.55 -2.92
CA LEU A 230 46.58 -6.24 -3.34
C LEU A 230 45.60 -5.66 -2.30
N LEU A 231 44.69 -6.46 -1.78
CA LEU A 231 43.75 -6.07 -0.74
C LEU A 231 44.46 -5.64 0.55
N ASP A 232 45.46 -6.40 0.98
CA ASP A 232 46.25 -6.09 2.16
C ASP A 232 47.03 -4.77 2.00
N ASP A 233 47.67 -4.54 0.83
CA ASP A 233 48.38 -3.29 0.52
C ASP A 233 47.44 -2.09 0.50
N LEU A 234 46.31 -2.19 -0.24
CA LEU A 234 45.36 -1.09 -0.34
C LEU A 234 44.69 -0.80 1.00
N ALA A 235 44.33 -1.83 1.77
CA ALA A 235 43.76 -1.66 3.11
C ALA A 235 44.73 -0.95 4.05
N ALA A 236 46.01 -1.33 4.02
CA ALA A 236 47.05 -0.68 4.82
C ALA A 236 47.24 0.79 4.42
N ARG A 237 47.29 1.10 3.13
CA ARG A 237 47.45 2.47 2.61
C ARG A 237 46.30 3.38 2.96
N LEU A 238 45.05 2.86 2.89
CA LEU A 238 43.83 3.60 3.20
C LEU A 238 43.48 3.59 4.70
N GLY A 239 44.16 2.83 5.55
CA GLY A 239 43.72 2.59 6.92
C GLY A 239 42.36 1.91 6.99
N ALA A 240 41.99 1.16 5.96
CA ALA A 240 40.69 0.52 5.82
C ALA A 240 40.71 -0.88 6.46
N LEU A 241 39.50 -1.35 6.84
CA LEU A 241 39.35 -2.72 7.32
C LEU A 241 39.41 -3.70 6.15
N ARG A 242 40.19 -4.78 6.35
CA ARG A 242 40.27 -5.88 5.40
C ARG A 242 38.90 -6.59 5.28
N PRO A 243 38.49 -7.05 4.08
CA PRO A 243 37.33 -7.96 3.96
C PRO A 243 37.62 -9.31 4.65
N ASP A 244 36.59 -9.89 5.26
CA ASP A 244 36.71 -11.22 5.85
C ASP A 244 36.55 -12.31 4.77
N ASN A 245 35.80 -11.99 3.70
CA ASN A 245 35.56 -12.86 2.56
C ASN A 245 35.72 -12.11 1.24
N VAL A 246 36.24 -12.80 0.23
CA VAL A 246 36.23 -12.38 -1.17
C VAL A 246 35.38 -13.37 -1.94
N VAL A 247 34.42 -12.87 -2.66
CA VAL A 247 33.52 -13.66 -3.52
C VAL A 247 33.70 -13.22 -4.95
N VAL A 248 33.85 -14.16 -5.85
CA VAL A 248 33.92 -13.90 -7.30
C VAL A 248 32.71 -14.54 -8.00
N GLY A 249 32.21 -13.86 -9.02
CA GLY A 249 31.08 -14.33 -9.82
C GLY A 249 31.17 -13.80 -11.24
N LEU A 250 30.11 -13.96 -12.02
CA LEU A 250 30.07 -13.49 -13.41
C LEU A 250 29.21 -12.24 -13.59
N THR A 251 28.19 -12.06 -12.76
CA THR A 251 27.14 -11.03 -12.92
C THR A 251 27.31 -9.86 -11.96
N GLY A 252 26.74 -8.72 -12.33
CA GLY A 252 26.70 -7.53 -11.46
C GLY A 252 27.97 -6.71 -11.47
N GLY A 253 28.03 -5.71 -10.57
CA GLY A 253 29.19 -4.82 -10.37
C GLY A 253 30.05 -5.25 -9.18
N VAL A 254 31.18 -4.55 -8.99
CA VAL A 254 31.99 -4.67 -7.77
C VAL A 254 31.21 -4.04 -6.62
N PHE A 255 31.18 -4.69 -5.48
CA PHE A 255 30.57 -4.13 -4.28
C PHE A 255 31.12 -4.73 -2.99
N VAL A 256 30.98 -3.97 -1.92
CA VAL A 256 31.21 -4.46 -0.55
C VAL A 256 29.93 -4.50 0.25
N SER A 257 29.87 -5.46 1.16
CA SER A 257 28.71 -5.60 2.03
C SER A 257 29.10 -6.24 3.36
N SER A 258 28.31 -5.98 4.41
CA SER A 258 28.46 -6.61 5.73
C SER A 258 27.22 -7.42 6.09
N GLY A 259 27.38 -8.42 6.98
CA GLY A 259 26.31 -9.24 7.49
C GLY A 259 26.17 -10.60 6.80
N PRO A 260 25.13 -11.37 7.17
CA PRO A 260 24.96 -12.74 6.69
C PRO A 260 24.55 -12.78 5.21
N LYS A 261 25.16 -13.68 4.45
CA LYS A 261 24.90 -13.95 3.04
C LYS A 261 24.83 -15.44 2.78
N VAL A 262 24.17 -15.82 1.70
CA VAL A 262 24.12 -17.19 1.19
C VAL A 262 24.70 -17.18 -0.22
N LEU A 263 25.71 -17.99 -0.46
CA LEU A 263 26.35 -18.15 -1.77
C LEU A 263 25.49 -19.05 -2.67
N GLU A 264 25.24 -18.62 -3.87
CA GLU A 264 24.53 -19.42 -4.89
C GLU A 264 25.50 -19.78 -6.03
N PRO A 265 25.49 -21.06 -6.49
CA PRO A 265 24.60 -22.17 -6.16
C PRO A 265 24.99 -23.00 -4.91
N GLY A 266 26.12 -22.74 -4.31
CA GLY A 266 26.67 -23.61 -3.25
C GLY A 266 25.92 -23.65 -1.91
N GLY A 267 24.97 -22.73 -1.65
CA GLY A 267 24.18 -22.67 -0.41
C GLY A 267 25.02 -22.37 0.86
N GLY A 268 26.29 -22.06 0.72
CA GLY A 268 27.19 -21.76 1.82
C GLY A 268 26.84 -20.43 2.51
N ALA A 269 26.61 -20.45 3.82
CA ALA A 269 26.39 -19.24 4.60
C ALA A 269 27.73 -18.61 4.99
N ILE A 270 27.93 -17.32 4.66
CA ILE A 270 29.09 -16.52 5.06
C ILE A 270 28.62 -15.30 5.84
N GLY A 271 29.47 -14.85 6.76
CA GLY A 271 29.24 -13.64 7.56
C GLY A 271 30.42 -12.69 7.52
N GLY A 272 30.23 -11.52 8.11
CA GLY A 272 31.30 -10.51 8.14
C GLY A 272 31.32 -9.62 6.90
N ARG A 273 32.46 -8.99 6.64
CA ARG A 273 32.70 -8.07 5.53
C ARG A 273 33.04 -8.87 4.28
N THR A 274 32.34 -8.66 3.23
CA THR A 274 32.51 -9.37 1.96
C THR A 274 32.74 -8.37 0.83
N LEU A 275 33.82 -8.61 0.05
CA LEU A 275 34.06 -7.96 -1.23
C LEU A 275 33.60 -8.92 -2.34
N TYR A 276 32.78 -8.42 -3.26
CA TYR A 276 32.35 -9.14 -4.47
C TYR A 276 33.02 -8.55 -5.71
N LEU A 277 33.54 -9.43 -6.58
CA LEU A 277 34.24 -9.05 -7.81
C LEU A 277 33.68 -9.87 -8.99
N PRO A 278 33.12 -9.23 -10.04
CA PRO A 278 32.76 -9.93 -11.27
C PRO A 278 34.00 -10.23 -12.12
N LEU A 279 34.25 -11.52 -12.36
CA LEU A 279 35.41 -11.98 -13.14
C LEU A 279 35.48 -11.39 -14.56
N PRO A 280 34.36 -11.24 -15.32
CA PRO A 280 34.42 -10.69 -16.68
C PRO A 280 34.93 -9.23 -16.74
N LEU A 281 34.77 -8.47 -15.66
CA LEU A 281 35.20 -7.08 -15.61
C LEU A 281 36.71 -6.94 -15.47
N LEU A 282 37.36 -7.81 -14.67
CA LEU A 282 38.77 -7.70 -14.33
C LEU A 282 39.74 -7.64 -15.52
N PRO A 283 39.61 -8.51 -16.57
CA PRO A 283 40.48 -8.44 -17.74
C PRO A 283 40.25 -7.18 -18.60
N LEU A 284 39.07 -6.55 -18.51
CA LEU A 284 38.76 -5.33 -19.24
C LEU A 284 39.38 -4.07 -18.61
N LEU A 285 39.79 -4.15 -17.35
CA LEU A 285 40.41 -3.07 -16.61
C LEU A 285 41.95 -3.13 -16.66
N ARG A 286 42.60 -2.00 -16.50
CA ARG A 286 44.05 -1.91 -16.23
C ARG A 286 44.31 -2.15 -14.73
N GLU A 287 45.54 -2.47 -14.39
CA GLU A 287 45.92 -2.73 -12.98
C GLU A 287 45.64 -1.52 -12.06
N ASP A 288 45.91 -0.29 -12.54
CA ASP A 288 45.62 0.93 -11.81
C ASP A 288 44.09 1.18 -11.67
N GLU A 289 43.32 0.79 -12.66
CA GLU A 289 41.84 0.88 -12.63
C GLU A 289 41.25 -0.15 -11.64
N VAL A 290 41.77 -1.39 -11.62
CA VAL A 290 41.37 -2.42 -10.64
C VAL A 290 41.71 -1.97 -9.22
N ALA A 291 42.95 -1.44 -9.00
CA ALA A 291 43.37 -0.93 -7.70
C ALA A 291 42.49 0.25 -7.24
N THR A 292 42.11 1.14 -8.16
CA THR A 292 41.17 2.24 -7.87
C THR A 292 39.83 1.75 -7.40
N ILE A 293 39.20 0.80 -8.15
CA ILE A 293 37.89 0.26 -7.82
C ILE A 293 37.90 -0.46 -6.47
N ILE A 294 38.94 -1.30 -6.25
CA ILE A 294 39.09 -1.98 -4.96
C ILE A 294 39.35 -0.97 -3.83
N GLY A 295 40.13 0.07 -4.07
CA GLY A 295 40.37 1.16 -3.10
C GLY A 295 39.09 1.90 -2.76
N HIS A 296 38.24 2.19 -3.76
CA HIS A 296 36.89 2.75 -3.57
C HIS A 296 36.04 1.84 -2.67
N GLU A 297 35.98 0.54 -2.96
CA GLU A 297 35.21 -0.41 -2.16
C GLU A 297 35.73 -0.56 -0.73
N LEU A 298 37.05 -0.61 -0.54
CA LEU A 298 37.64 -0.67 0.78
C LEU A 298 37.37 0.59 1.62
N ALA A 299 37.27 1.76 0.99
CA ALA A 299 36.91 3.00 1.66
C ALA A 299 35.56 2.92 2.35
N HIS A 300 34.59 2.16 1.82
CA HIS A 300 33.33 1.92 2.48
C HIS A 300 33.45 1.13 3.79
N PHE A 301 34.46 0.32 3.96
CA PHE A 301 34.74 -0.33 5.24
C PHE A 301 35.39 0.61 6.25
N SER A 302 36.28 1.52 5.82
CA SER A 302 36.98 2.46 6.72
C SER A 302 36.01 3.42 7.41
N GLY A 303 34.95 3.86 6.73
CA GLY A 303 33.94 4.74 7.26
C GLY A 303 32.82 4.04 8.07
N GLY A 304 32.87 2.71 8.22
CA GLY A 304 31.79 1.94 8.83
C GLY A 304 30.47 1.97 8.03
N ASP A 305 30.54 2.33 6.76
CA ASP A 305 29.35 2.61 5.90
C ASP A 305 28.45 1.41 5.73
N THR A 306 29.03 0.22 5.58
CA THR A 306 28.28 -1.03 5.46
C THR A 306 27.50 -1.38 6.74
N GLU A 307 28.04 -1.06 7.93
CA GLU A 307 27.35 -1.21 9.20
C GLU A 307 26.22 -0.19 9.37
N TYR A 308 26.43 1.05 8.92
CA TYR A 308 25.37 2.07 8.94
C TYR A 308 24.21 1.70 8.02
N SER A 309 24.48 1.14 6.84
CA SER A 309 23.44 0.66 5.92
C SER A 309 22.56 -0.41 6.58
N LEU A 310 23.14 -1.35 7.31
CA LEU A 310 22.41 -2.35 8.10
C LEU A 310 21.52 -1.72 9.18
N ARG A 311 21.92 -0.59 9.78
CA ARG A 311 21.13 0.14 10.78
C ARG A 311 19.96 0.91 10.18
N PHE A 312 20.00 1.27 8.89
CA PHE A 312 18.90 1.95 8.21
C PHE A 312 17.77 1.00 7.83
N LEU A 313 18.05 -0.25 7.47
CA LEU A 313 17.03 -1.22 7.05
C LEU A 313 15.87 -1.37 8.06
N PRO A 314 16.11 -1.52 9.38
CA PRO A 314 15.02 -1.61 10.35
C PRO A 314 14.18 -0.33 10.45
N ILE A 315 14.75 0.84 10.14
CA ILE A 315 14.04 2.12 10.15
C ILE A 315 13.12 2.19 8.94
N TYR A 316 13.60 1.88 7.73
CA TYR A 316 12.79 1.80 6.52
C TYR A 316 11.64 0.81 6.68
N ALA A 317 11.96 -0.41 7.12
CA ALA A 317 10.95 -1.44 7.33
C ALA A 317 9.90 -1.06 8.39
N GLY A 318 10.32 -0.42 9.50
CA GLY A 318 9.41 0.00 10.57
C GLY A 318 8.47 1.12 10.15
N VAL A 319 8.99 2.14 9.49
CA VAL A 319 8.19 3.27 8.97
C VAL A 319 7.28 2.78 7.84
N GLY A 320 7.80 1.98 6.89
CA GLY A 320 7.04 1.41 5.78
C GLY A 320 5.84 0.61 6.27
N ARG A 321 6.05 -0.37 7.17
CA ARG A 321 4.95 -1.15 7.75
C ARG A 321 3.89 -0.30 8.46
N SER A 322 4.30 0.79 9.11
CA SER A 322 3.36 1.71 9.76
C SER A 322 2.49 2.44 8.75
N LEU A 323 3.06 2.83 7.62
CA LEU A 323 2.33 3.44 6.50
C LEU A 323 1.38 2.45 5.85
N ASP A 324 1.82 1.22 5.60
CA ASP A 324 1.01 0.14 5.04
C ASP A 324 -0.18 -0.19 5.95
N ALA A 325 0.02 -0.23 7.28
CA ALA A 325 -1.04 -0.45 8.24
C ALA A 325 -2.12 0.63 8.17
N VAL A 326 -1.74 1.91 8.06
CA VAL A 326 -2.68 3.05 7.93
C VAL A 326 -3.36 3.02 6.56
N LEU A 327 -2.63 2.70 5.50
CA LEU A 327 -3.16 2.60 4.14
C LEU A 327 -4.21 1.48 4.05
N LEU A 328 -3.89 0.28 4.54
CA LEU A 328 -4.79 -0.88 4.54
C LEU A 328 -6.03 -0.64 5.41
N ALA A 329 -5.90 0.11 6.51
CA ALA A 329 -7.05 0.48 7.35
C ALA A 329 -7.97 1.48 6.64
N GLY A 330 -7.39 2.42 5.89
CA GLY A 330 -8.11 3.47 5.18
C GLY A 330 -8.50 3.15 3.75
N ALA A 331 -8.06 2.01 3.20
CA ALA A 331 -8.38 1.61 1.84
C ALA A 331 -9.89 1.42 1.67
N GLN A 332 -10.47 2.14 0.72
CA GLN A 332 -11.86 2.02 0.30
C GLN A 332 -11.97 1.07 -0.89
N HIS A 333 -13.19 0.63 -1.16
CA HIS A 333 -13.49 -0.36 -2.20
C HIS A 333 -13.25 0.15 -3.63
N ASP A 334 -13.10 1.46 -3.80
CA ASP A 334 -12.79 2.14 -5.08
C ASP A 334 -11.30 2.45 -5.28
N GLY A 335 -10.44 1.91 -4.41
CA GLY A 335 -9.00 2.20 -4.40
C GLY A 335 -8.63 3.55 -3.80
N SER A 336 -9.61 4.36 -3.37
CA SER A 336 -9.35 5.63 -2.69
C SER A 336 -9.02 5.41 -1.21
N VAL A 337 -8.32 6.37 -0.61
CA VAL A 337 -8.01 6.37 0.82
C VAL A 337 -9.03 7.20 1.57
N SER A 338 -9.55 6.66 2.67
CA SER A 338 -10.52 7.33 3.54
C SER A 338 -10.01 8.71 4.00
N LEU A 339 -10.89 9.71 4.01
CA LEU A 339 -10.59 11.05 4.54
C LEU A 339 -10.08 11.00 5.99
N LEU A 340 -10.53 10.02 6.76
CA LEU A 340 -10.15 9.79 8.15
C LEU A 340 -8.65 9.46 8.30
N THR A 341 -8.08 8.65 7.39
CA THR A 341 -6.69 8.19 7.47
C THR A 341 -5.71 9.04 6.66
N ARG A 342 -6.19 9.88 5.74
CA ARG A 342 -5.34 10.74 4.89
C ARG A 342 -4.38 11.64 5.65
N PRO A 343 -4.75 12.32 6.76
CA PRO A 343 -3.82 13.16 7.49
C PRO A 343 -2.65 12.36 8.09
N ALA A 344 -2.95 11.19 8.69
CA ALA A 344 -1.94 10.29 9.24
C ALA A 344 -0.99 9.76 8.15
N LEU A 345 -1.54 9.31 7.01
CA LEU A 345 -0.75 8.82 5.88
C LEU A 345 0.20 9.91 5.33
N ARG A 346 -0.30 11.13 5.11
CA ARG A 346 0.51 12.26 4.63
C ARG A 346 1.62 12.63 5.61
N LEU A 347 1.35 12.57 6.91
CA LEU A 347 2.34 12.80 7.94
C LEU A 347 3.44 11.73 7.89
N GLY A 348 3.07 10.46 7.83
CA GLY A 348 4.03 9.37 7.78
C GLY A 348 4.89 9.37 6.50
N VAL A 349 4.30 9.69 5.34
CA VAL A 349 5.04 9.88 4.08
C VAL A 349 6.06 11.01 4.23
N PHE A 350 5.67 12.15 4.79
CA PHE A 350 6.60 13.27 5.00
C PHE A 350 7.78 12.88 5.91
N VAL A 351 7.52 12.10 6.98
CA VAL A 351 8.58 11.58 7.86
C VAL A 351 9.55 10.68 7.07
N MET A 352 9.02 9.77 6.23
CA MET A 352 9.82 8.91 5.36
C MET A 352 10.66 9.73 4.38
N ASP A 353 10.08 10.75 3.75
CA ASP A 353 10.79 11.63 2.81
C ASP A 353 11.96 12.35 3.49
N GLN A 354 11.77 12.86 4.73
CA GLN A 354 12.85 13.51 5.47
C GLN A 354 14.00 12.54 5.81
N PHE A 355 13.66 11.30 6.14
CA PHE A 355 14.64 10.25 6.37
C PHE A 355 15.40 9.91 5.07
N HIS A 356 14.66 9.65 4.01
CA HIS A 356 15.21 9.33 2.69
C HIS A 356 16.17 10.43 2.19
N LEU A 357 15.76 11.70 2.28
CA LEU A 357 16.60 12.84 1.91
C LEU A 357 17.91 12.92 2.73
N ALA A 358 17.87 12.55 4.00
CA ALA A 358 19.06 12.54 4.83
C ALA A 358 19.98 11.35 4.51
N VAL A 359 19.42 10.17 4.25
CA VAL A 359 20.17 8.98 3.79
C VAL A 359 20.84 9.26 2.46
N MET A 360 20.09 9.80 1.48
CA MET A 360 20.61 10.17 0.16
C MET A 360 21.75 11.20 0.21
N HIS A 361 21.69 12.14 1.16
CA HIS A 361 22.79 13.10 1.37
C HIS A 361 24.09 12.39 1.78
N TRP A 362 24.00 11.47 2.74
CA TRP A 362 25.16 10.71 3.19
C TRP A 362 25.65 9.72 2.14
N SER A 363 24.73 9.08 1.39
CA SER A 363 25.09 8.20 0.28
C SER A 363 25.99 8.94 -0.72
N ARG A 364 25.59 10.12 -1.19
CA ARG A 364 26.41 10.92 -2.12
C ARG A 364 27.77 11.30 -1.56
N LEU A 365 27.83 11.74 -0.30
CA LEU A 365 29.10 12.11 0.33
C LEU A 365 30.04 10.91 0.45
N ARG A 366 29.50 9.72 0.73
CA ARG A 366 30.27 8.48 0.78
C ARG A 366 30.87 8.13 -0.56
N GLU A 367 30.08 8.19 -1.62
CA GLU A 367 30.54 7.90 -2.98
C GLU A 367 31.71 8.81 -3.38
N PHE A 368 31.58 10.12 -3.15
CA PHE A 368 32.67 11.06 -3.45
C PHE A 368 33.91 10.83 -2.59
N ALA A 369 33.71 10.46 -1.32
CA ALA A 369 34.83 10.11 -0.45
C ALA A 369 35.52 8.80 -0.86
N ALA A 370 34.76 7.80 -1.29
CA ALA A 370 35.27 6.54 -1.81
C ALA A 370 36.00 6.73 -3.15
N ASP A 371 35.46 7.57 -4.04
CA ASP A 371 36.16 7.96 -5.28
C ASP A 371 37.51 8.64 -5.00
N ALA A 372 37.52 9.57 -4.03
CA ALA A 372 38.75 10.25 -3.62
C ALA A 372 39.76 9.26 -3.05
N ALA A 373 39.33 8.29 -2.21
CA ALA A 373 40.19 7.24 -1.67
C ALA A 373 40.74 6.31 -2.77
N GLY A 374 39.89 5.91 -3.73
CA GLY A 374 40.34 5.18 -4.92
C GLY A 374 41.39 5.97 -5.73
N ALA A 375 41.18 7.27 -5.90
CA ALA A 375 42.14 8.15 -6.58
C ALA A 375 43.44 8.37 -5.78
N GLU A 376 43.38 8.36 -4.45
CA GLU A 376 44.56 8.49 -3.58
C GLU A 376 45.52 7.30 -3.71
N VAL A 377 44.99 6.09 -3.85
CA VAL A 377 45.83 4.88 -4.01
C VAL A 377 46.40 4.74 -5.42
N THR A 378 45.89 5.46 -6.41
CA THR A 378 46.36 5.44 -7.79
C THR A 378 46.52 6.86 -8.35
N SER A 379 45.48 7.39 -9.03
CA SER A 379 45.41 8.77 -9.49
C SER A 379 43.96 9.14 -9.84
N ALA A 380 43.67 10.45 -9.87
CA ALA A 380 42.35 10.94 -10.32
C ALA A 380 42.08 10.57 -11.80
N ASP A 381 43.12 10.44 -12.63
CA ASP A 381 42.93 9.99 -14.02
C ASP A 381 42.61 8.51 -14.11
N ALA A 382 43.26 7.66 -13.29
CA ALA A 382 42.91 6.24 -13.21
C ALA A 382 41.47 6.04 -12.69
N ALA A 383 41.07 6.80 -11.67
CA ALA A 383 39.71 6.77 -11.14
C ALA A 383 38.66 7.19 -12.18
N ALA A 384 38.93 8.28 -12.91
CA ALA A 384 38.05 8.73 -13.98
C ALA A 384 37.92 7.71 -15.12
N ARG A 385 39.05 7.11 -15.54
CA ARG A 385 39.01 6.03 -16.56
C ARG A 385 38.27 4.81 -16.07
N ALA A 386 38.52 4.37 -14.82
CA ALA A 386 37.86 3.21 -14.23
C ALA A 386 36.33 3.36 -14.23
N LEU A 387 35.84 4.52 -13.75
CA LEU A 387 34.42 4.82 -13.74
C LEU A 387 33.78 4.73 -15.14
N LEU A 388 34.42 5.37 -16.13
CA LEU A 388 33.93 5.38 -17.51
C LEU A 388 34.06 4.01 -18.16
N ARG A 389 35.15 3.28 -17.92
CA ARG A 389 35.39 1.96 -18.51
C ARG A 389 34.43 0.91 -17.96
N VAL A 390 34.13 0.90 -16.66
CA VAL A 390 33.13 0.01 -16.06
C VAL A 390 31.78 0.23 -16.73
N THR A 391 31.36 1.49 -16.86
CA THR A 391 30.09 1.83 -17.51
C THR A 391 30.05 1.40 -18.98
N ALA A 392 31.14 1.58 -19.72
CA ALA A 392 31.24 1.21 -21.12
C ALA A 392 31.34 -0.32 -21.33
N ALA A 393 31.90 -1.05 -20.37
CA ALA A 393 32.11 -2.51 -20.46
C ALA A 393 30.87 -3.32 -20.06
N GLN A 394 30.09 -2.82 -19.09
CA GLN A 394 28.96 -3.57 -18.51
C GLN A 394 27.95 -4.06 -19.56
N PRO A 395 27.49 -3.26 -20.54
CA PRO A 395 26.53 -3.74 -21.54
C PRO A 395 27.06 -4.91 -22.38
N ARG A 396 28.37 -4.96 -22.65
CA ARG A 396 28.98 -6.08 -23.42
C ARG A 396 29.10 -7.34 -22.60
N ILE A 397 29.39 -7.21 -21.31
CA ILE A 397 29.38 -8.33 -20.37
C ILE A 397 27.96 -8.91 -20.28
N ASP A 398 26.97 -8.04 -20.04
CA ASP A 398 25.58 -8.44 -19.87
C ASP A 398 25.03 -9.12 -21.14
N GLU A 399 25.34 -8.61 -22.34
CA GLU A 399 24.94 -9.22 -23.62
C GLU A 399 25.53 -10.64 -23.81
N ALA A 400 26.80 -10.83 -23.46
CA ALA A 400 27.44 -12.14 -23.54
C ALA A 400 26.84 -13.14 -22.54
N LEU A 401 26.61 -12.70 -21.30
CA LEU A 401 26.00 -13.53 -20.25
C LEU A 401 24.54 -13.84 -20.53
N GLU A 402 23.76 -12.88 -21.05
CA GLU A 402 22.36 -13.08 -21.41
C GLU A 402 22.24 -14.08 -22.55
N THR A 403 23.13 -14.03 -23.54
CA THR A 403 23.17 -15.01 -24.63
C THR A 403 23.40 -16.40 -24.09
N ALA A 404 24.38 -16.59 -23.22
CA ALA A 404 24.68 -17.86 -22.58
C ALA A 404 23.56 -18.36 -21.65
N TYR A 405 22.89 -17.43 -20.96
CA TYR A 405 21.77 -17.77 -20.08
C TYR A 405 20.55 -18.30 -20.85
N ARG A 406 20.29 -17.75 -22.04
CA ARG A 406 19.18 -18.18 -22.90
C ARG A 406 19.42 -19.54 -23.56
N ALA A 407 20.67 -19.85 -23.85
CA ALA A 407 21.06 -21.13 -24.50
C ALA A 407 22.26 -21.77 -23.74
N PRO A 408 22.03 -22.30 -22.51
CA PRO A 408 23.11 -22.75 -21.64
C PRO A 408 23.84 -23.99 -22.15
N ASP A 409 23.26 -24.80 -23.05
CA ASP A 409 23.86 -25.99 -23.63
C ASP A 409 24.81 -25.67 -24.78
N ASP A 410 24.56 -24.55 -25.48
CA ASP A 410 25.41 -24.05 -26.56
C ASP A 410 26.44 -23.02 -26.08
N ALA A 411 26.45 -22.71 -24.78
CA ALA A 411 27.29 -21.67 -24.21
C ALA A 411 28.77 -22.06 -24.20
N PRO A 412 29.68 -21.10 -24.38
CA PRO A 412 31.13 -21.32 -24.22
C PRO A 412 31.49 -21.85 -22.83
N ARG A 413 32.52 -22.70 -22.75
CA ARG A 413 33.03 -23.23 -21.47
C ARG A 413 33.71 -22.21 -20.57
N ASP A 414 34.03 -21.02 -21.08
CA ASP A 414 34.61 -19.90 -20.37
C ASP A 414 33.91 -18.62 -20.81
N LEU A 415 32.96 -18.19 -20.01
CA LEU A 415 32.16 -16.98 -20.27
C LEU A 415 32.96 -15.70 -20.04
N VAL A 416 34.04 -15.75 -19.24
CA VAL A 416 34.93 -14.61 -19.07
C VAL A 416 35.71 -14.34 -20.36
N ALA A 417 36.24 -15.40 -20.96
CA ALA A 417 36.91 -15.31 -22.26
C ALA A 417 35.95 -14.92 -23.38
N ALA A 418 34.71 -15.44 -23.34
CA ALA A 418 33.67 -15.11 -24.32
C ALA A 418 33.23 -13.63 -24.20
N ALA A 419 33.02 -13.11 -23.01
CA ALA A 419 32.68 -11.69 -22.79
C ALA A 419 33.83 -10.76 -23.26
N LEU A 420 35.08 -11.14 -22.99
CA LEU A 420 36.25 -10.41 -23.50
C LEU A 420 36.32 -10.43 -25.03
N GLY A 421 36.11 -11.60 -25.68
CA GLY A 421 36.03 -11.73 -27.11
C GLY A 421 34.95 -10.88 -27.74
N HIS A 422 33.76 -10.88 -27.14
CA HIS A 422 32.64 -10.07 -27.58
C HIS A 422 32.93 -8.57 -27.48
N ALA A 423 33.57 -8.13 -26.39
CA ALA A 423 34.02 -6.75 -26.21
C ALA A 423 35.13 -6.37 -27.22
N ALA A 424 36.03 -7.30 -27.56
CA ALA A 424 37.09 -7.08 -28.55
C ALA A 424 36.53 -6.94 -29.96
N GLU A 425 35.56 -7.74 -30.33
CA GLU A 425 34.93 -7.76 -31.67
C GLU A 425 34.02 -6.54 -31.90
N ARG A 426 33.16 -6.20 -30.93
CA ARG A 426 32.16 -5.14 -31.06
C ARG A 426 32.59 -3.79 -30.53
N GLY A 427 33.71 -3.73 -29.79
CA GLY A 427 34.11 -2.57 -28.99
C GLY A 427 33.28 -2.43 -27.71
N LEU A 428 33.73 -1.57 -26.82
CA LEU A 428 32.94 -1.16 -25.64
C LEU A 428 31.91 -0.11 -26.05
N ASP A 429 30.88 0.06 -25.22
CA ASP A 429 29.86 1.08 -25.46
C ASP A 429 30.41 2.48 -25.30
N SER A 430 29.71 3.48 -25.86
CA SER A 430 30.05 4.88 -25.67
C SER A 430 29.84 5.29 -24.21
N ALA A 431 30.90 5.52 -23.46
CA ALA A 431 30.80 6.02 -22.10
C ALA A 431 30.08 7.37 -22.00
N ALA A 432 30.00 8.14 -23.12
CA ALA A 432 29.30 9.42 -23.17
C ALA A 432 27.78 9.26 -22.98
N ASP A 433 27.21 8.19 -23.48
CA ASP A 433 25.76 7.93 -23.43
C ASP A 433 25.28 7.61 -22.02
N HIS A 434 26.18 7.15 -21.16
CA HIS A 434 25.91 6.73 -19.79
C HIS A 434 26.32 7.76 -18.71
N LEU A 435 26.78 8.96 -19.09
CA LEU A 435 27.26 9.97 -18.13
C LEU A 435 26.21 10.44 -17.12
N GLU A 436 24.96 10.50 -17.52
CA GLU A 436 23.83 10.90 -16.67
C GLU A 436 23.14 9.71 -15.99
N GLU A 437 23.54 8.49 -16.31
CA GLU A 437 23.02 7.30 -15.66
C GLU A 437 23.57 7.15 -14.25
N ARG A 438 22.78 6.53 -13.39
CA ARG A 438 23.17 6.15 -12.03
C ARG A 438 23.43 4.66 -12.03
N GLN A 439 24.58 4.26 -11.50
CA GLN A 439 24.86 2.85 -11.29
C GLN A 439 23.81 2.25 -10.34
N ALA A 440 23.22 1.12 -10.74
CA ALA A 440 22.27 0.42 -9.88
C ALA A 440 23.00 -0.24 -8.71
N HIS A 441 22.60 0.12 -7.49
CA HIS A 441 23.08 -0.54 -6.27
C HIS A 441 21.87 -1.07 -5.50
N PRO A 442 21.93 -2.27 -4.89
CA PRO A 442 20.78 -2.88 -4.22
C PRO A 442 20.18 -2.04 -3.08
N THR A 443 20.95 -1.14 -2.48
CA THR A 443 20.52 -0.36 -1.30
C THR A 443 20.59 1.16 -1.46
N ASP A 444 21.21 1.70 -2.53
CA ASP A 444 21.45 3.15 -2.66
C ASP A 444 21.38 3.66 -4.10
N THR A 445 21.11 4.95 -4.25
CA THR A 445 21.23 5.67 -5.52
C THR A 445 22.57 6.39 -5.54
N HIS A 446 23.49 5.89 -6.36
CA HIS A 446 24.76 6.56 -6.61
C HIS A 446 24.56 7.95 -7.28
N PRO A 447 25.50 8.89 -7.12
CA PRO A 447 25.60 10.06 -7.99
C PRO A 447 25.78 9.63 -9.45
N THR A 448 25.43 10.50 -10.40
CA THR A 448 25.70 10.21 -11.81
C THR A 448 27.21 10.14 -12.06
N THR A 449 27.61 9.39 -13.11
CA THR A 449 29.02 9.29 -13.52
C THR A 449 29.62 10.68 -13.73
N ARG A 450 28.90 11.61 -14.33
CA ARG A 450 29.32 13.02 -14.48
C ARG A 450 29.61 13.69 -13.14
N GLN A 451 28.73 13.56 -12.14
CA GLN A 451 28.93 14.15 -10.82
C GLN A 451 30.16 13.58 -10.11
N ARG A 452 30.45 12.29 -10.30
CA ARG A 452 31.63 11.63 -9.74
C ARG A 452 32.90 12.14 -10.41
N LEU A 453 32.91 12.28 -11.74
CA LEU A 453 34.03 12.88 -12.48
C LEU A 453 34.30 14.32 -12.04
N ASP A 454 33.28 15.14 -11.93
CA ASP A 454 33.37 16.54 -11.50
C ASP A 454 33.97 16.61 -10.07
N ALA A 455 33.56 15.71 -9.16
CA ALA A 455 34.12 15.63 -7.82
C ALA A 455 35.61 15.23 -7.79
N LEU A 456 36.08 14.41 -8.75
CA LEU A 456 37.47 14.07 -8.96
C LEU A 456 38.27 15.20 -9.64
N GLY A 457 37.64 16.31 -10.02
CA GLY A 457 38.23 17.39 -10.77
C GLY A 457 38.62 17.01 -12.21
N ARG A 458 37.87 16.06 -12.79
CA ARG A 458 38.09 15.57 -14.16
C ARG A 458 36.86 15.86 -15.05
N ALA A 459 37.11 16.41 -16.23
CA ALA A 459 36.09 16.60 -17.23
C ALA A 459 36.02 15.36 -18.15
N ALA A 460 34.81 15.02 -18.58
CA ALA A 460 34.57 13.98 -19.60
C ALA A 460 35.02 14.47 -20.98
N THR A 461 36.30 14.58 -21.20
CA THR A 461 36.87 15.02 -22.48
C THR A 461 36.74 13.93 -23.55
N PRO A 462 36.65 14.28 -24.86
CA PRO A 462 36.60 13.31 -25.94
C PRO A 462 37.77 12.28 -25.90
N ALA A 463 38.95 12.73 -25.49
CA ALA A 463 40.13 11.85 -25.35
C ALA A 463 39.95 10.82 -24.24
N LEU A 464 39.47 11.24 -23.06
CA LEU A 464 39.18 10.36 -21.92
C LEU A 464 38.06 9.35 -22.23
N LEU A 465 36.99 9.81 -22.90
CA LEU A 465 35.90 8.94 -23.33
C LEU A 465 36.36 7.91 -24.35
N ALA A 466 37.18 8.32 -25.34
CA ALA A 466 37.74 7.41 -26.33
C ALA A 466 38.71 6.37 -25.69
N GLU A 467 39.49 6.79 -24.70
CA GLU A 467 40.40 5.90 -23.96
C GLU A 467 39.60 4.89 -23.11
N ALA A 468 38.49 5.31 -22.49
CA ALA A 468 37.62 4.43 -21.71
C ALA A 468 36.89 3.40 -22.59
N ALA A 469 36.47 3.80 -23.80
CA ALA A 469 35.80 2.93 -24.76
C ALA A 469 36.76 2.10 -25.65
N ALA A 470 38.08 2.22 -25.44
CA ALA A 470 39.05 1.46 -26.24
C ALA A 470 38.86 -0.05 -26.05
N ALA A 471 38.85 -0.77 -27.18
CA ALA A 471 38.74 -2.22 -27.18
C ALA A 471 39.83 -2.88 -26.33
N PRO A 472 39.53 -3.97 -25.62
CA PRO A 472 40.51 -4.68 -24.81
C PRO A 472 41.60 -5.30 -25.68
N ALA A 473 42.84 -5.38 -25.13
CA ALA A 473 43.94 -6.06 -25.80
C ALA A 473 43.69 -7.58 -25.86
N GLN A 474 44.24 -8.26 -26.87
CA GLN A 474 44.08 -9.72 -27.04
C GLN A 474 44.64 -10.52 -25.83
N GLU A 475 45.66 -9.97 -25.13
CA GLU A 475 46.30 -10.60 -23.97
C GLU A 475 45.61 -10.23 -22.65
N ALA A 476 44.50 -9.48 -22.68
CA ALA A 476 43.84 -8.97 -21.47
C ALA A 476 43.45 -10.08 -20.48
N LEU A 477 43.09 -11.27 -20.96
CA LEU A 477 42.75 -12.42 -20.11
C LEU A 477 43.93 -12.87 -19.24
N SER A 478 45.19 -12.72 -19.72
CA SER A 478 46.39 -13.09 -18.97
C SER A 478 46.59 -12.27 -17.68
N ARG A 479 45.99 -11.08 -17.60
CA ARG A 479 46.03 -10.23 -16.39
C ARG A 479 45.43 -10.93 -15.17
N LEU A 480 44.50 -11.85 -15.36
CA LEU A 480 43.92 -12.61 -14.25
C LEU A 480 44.95 -13.46 -13.51
N SER A 481 46.06 -13.85 -14.15
CA SER A 481 47.19 -14.57 -13.49
C SER A 481 47.91 -13.72 -12.45
N ALA A 482 47.79 -12.39 -12.51
CA ALA A 482 48.32 -11.51 -11.45
C ALA A 482 47.53 -11.63 -10.14
N TYR A 483 46.28 -12.02 -10.20
CA TYR A 483 45.38 -12.09 -9.06
C TYR A 483 45.13 -13.51 -8.56
N PHE A 484 44.97 -14.50 -9.47
CA PHE A 484 44.56 -15.87 -9.17
C PHE A 484 45.66 -16.89 -9.52
N ALA A 485 45.77 -17.92 -8.69
CA ALA A 485 46.73 -19.01 -8.91
C ALA A 485 46.41 -19.86 -10.15
N ALA A 486 45.14 -20.10 -10.40
CA ALA A 486 44.63 -20.90 -11.52
C ALA A 486 43.45 -20.22 -12.23
N PRO A 487 43.65 -19.05 -12.89
CA PRO A 487 42.56 -18.22 -13.41
C PRO A 487 41.66 -18.96 -14.40
N GLY A 488 42.20 -19.78 -15.31
CA GLY A 488 41.42 -20.52 -16.28
C GLY A 488 40.54 -21.62 -15.66
N ALA A 489 40.95 -22.21 -14.52
CA ALA A 489 40.08 -23.14 -13.78
C ALA A 489 38.93 -22.38 -13.09
N LEU A 490 39.27 -21.27 -12.42
CA LEU A 490 38.31 -20.43 -11.74
C LEU A 490 37.24 -19.85 -12.69
N CYS A 491 37.64 -19.39 -13.88
CA CYS A 491 36.71 -18.90 -14.89
C CYS A 491 35.74 -19.99 -15.39
N ARG A 492 36.27 -21.21 -15.62
CA ARG A 492 35.42 -22.36 -16.00
C ARG A 492 34.46 -22.77 -14.87
N GLU A 493 34.94 -22.85 -13.65
CA GLU A 493 34.11 -23.20 -12.50
C GLU A 493 33.00 -22.16 -12.24
N ALA A 494 33.31 -20.86 -12.37
CA ALA A 494 32.31 -19.81 -12.28
C ALA A 494 31.31 -19.87 -13.45
N THR A 495 31.78 -20.27 -14.65
CA THR A 495 30.92 -20.52 -15.82
C THR A 495 29.99 -21.70 -15.57
N ASP A 496 30.53 -22.81 -15.05
CA ASP A 496 29.75 -24.01 -14.75
C ASP A 496 28.67 -23.71 -13.71
N ASP A 497 28.99 -22.94 -12.67
CA ASP A 497 28.02 -22.49 -11.65
C ASP A 497 26.90 -21.65 -12.27
N PHE A 498 27.26 -20.69 -13.13
CA PHE A 498 26.31 -19.83 -13.84
C PHE A 498 25.40 -20.63 -14.78
N LEU A 499 25.99 -21.51 -15.59
CA LEU A 499 25.23 -22.34 -16.54
C LEU A 499 24.38 -23.38 -15.82
N ALA A 500 24.84 -23.92 -14.68
CA ALA A 500 24.04 -24.81 -13.84
C ALA A 500 22.80 -24.08 -13.31
N ALA A 501 22.97 -22.84 -12.82
CA ALA A 501 21.85 -22.01 -12.39
C ALA A 501 20.90 -21.68 -13.55
N ALA A 502 21.43 -21.38 -14.75
CA ALA A 502 20.63 -21.13 -15.95
C ALA A 502 19.83 -22.37 -16.36
N ARG A 503 20.45 -23.57 -16.39
CA ARG A 503 19.76 -24.84 -16.67
C ARG A 503 18.68 -25.15 -15.63
N GLN A 504 19.03 -25.00 -14.35
CA GLN A 504 18.05 -25.19 -13.28
C GLN A 504 16.83 -24.27 -13.43
N HIS A 505 17.06 -23.02 -13.83
CA HIS A 505 15.98 -22.09 -14.11
C HIS A 505 15.17 -22.52 -15.36
N ALA A 506 15.86 -22.93 -16.43
CA ALA A 506 15.24 -23.43 -17.66
C ALA A 506 14.43 -24.71 -17.42
N GLU A 507 14.93 -25.65 -16.62
CA GLU A 507 14.23 -26.87 -16.21
C GLU A 507 13.08 -26.58 -15.24
N ALA A 508 13.26 -25.65 -14.31
CA ALA A 508 12.22 -25.26 -13.37
C ALA A 508 11.04 -24.54 -14.06
N THR A 509 11.29 -23.90 -15.19
CA THR A 509 10.24 -23.17 -15.93
C THR A 509 9.16 -24.09 -16.50
N PRO A 510 9.45 -25.18 -17.23
CA PRO A 510 8.45 -26.16 -17.66
C PRO A 510 7.75 -26.83 -16.48
N ALA A 511 8.50 -27.28 -15.46
CA ALA A 511 7.93 -27.86 -14.25
C ALA A 511 7.03 -26.88 -13.48
N ALA A 512 7.40 -25.63 -13.40
CA ALA A 512 6.58 -24.56 -12.81
C ALA A 512 5.33 -24.28 -13.67
N LEU A 513 5.46 -24.32 -15.00
CA LEU A 513 4.33 -24.20 -15.91
C LEU A 513 3.39 -25.40 -15.78
N GLU A 514 3.92 -26.63 -15.71
CA GLU A 514 3.15 -27.84 -15.45
C GLU A 514 2.45 -27.80 -14.10
N ALA A 515 3.15 -27.40 -13.03
CA ALA A 515 2.58 -27.22 -11.71
C ALA A 515 1.50 -26.15 -11.70
N THR A 516 1.71 -25.03 -12.41
CA THR A 516 0.73 -23.97 -12.58
C THR A 516 -0.48 -24.45 -13.37
N ALA A 517 -0.25 -25.19 -14.47
CA ALA A 517 -1.29 -25.79 -15.29
C ALA A 517 -2.13 -26.83 -14.54
N ALA A 518 -1.49 -27.62 -13.65
CA ALA A 518 -2.13 -28.59 -12.76
C ALA A 518 -2.77 -27.95 -11.52
N GLY A 519 -2.44 -26.71 -11.19
CA GLY A 519 -2.89 -25.97 -9.99
C GLY A 519 -4.40 -25.69 -9.95
N ILE A 520 -5.14 -25.98 -11.03
CA ILE A 520 -6.60 -25.94 -11.10
C ILE A 520 -7.14 -27.31 -11.52
N GLY A 521 -8.30 -27.69 -10.94
CA GLY A 521 -9.00 -28.91 -11.34
C GLY A 521 -9.52 -28.85 -12.77
N THR A 522 -9.85 -30.00 -13.32
CA THR A 522 -10.48 -30.14 -14.64
C THR A 522 -11.97 -29.77 -14.63
N GLU A 523 -12.60 -29.72 -13.46
CA GLU A 523 -14.01 -29.38 -13.28
C GLU A 523 -14.22 -27.88 -13.19
N ALA A 524 -15.35 -27.43 -13.74
CA ALA A 524 -15.73 -26.01 -13.66
C ALA A 524 -16.23 -25.66 -12.23
N VAL A 525 -15.73 -24.57 -11.69
CA VAL A 525 -16.10 -24.06 -10.37
C VAL A 525 -17.17 -22.97 -10.50
N ALA A 526 -18.37 -23.24 -10.00
CA ALA A 526 -19.47 -22.30 -9.97
C ALA A 526 -19.40 -21.42 -8.71
N LEU A 527 -19.28 -20.10 -8.89
CA LEU A 527 -19.18 -19.12 -7.82
C LEU A 527 -20.49 -18.41 -7.57
N HIS A 528 -20.98 -18.49 -6.34
CA HIS A 528 -22.25 -17.90 -5.88
C HIS A 528 -21.98 -16.70 -4.98
N GLU A 529 -22.71 -15.59 -5.16
CA GLU A 529 -22.58 -14.42 -4.28
C GLU A 529 -22.94 -14.75 -2.83
N ASN A 530 -22.20 -14.19 -1.88
CA ASN A 530 -22.52 -14.30 -0.46
C ASN A 530 -23.58 -13.24 -0.08
N THR A 531 -24.81 -13.47 -0.49
CA THR A 531 -25.95 -12.57 -0.23
C THR A 531 -26.82 -13.02 0.94
N ARG A 532 -26.57 -14.22 1.52
CA ARG A 532 -27.43 -14.80 2.57
C ARG A 532 -27.50 -13.92 3.80
N GLY A 533 -26.35 -13.44 4.33
CA GLY A 533 -26.33 -12.57 5.50
C GLY A 533 -27.12 -11.29 5.29
N GLY A 534 -26.87 -10.58 4.20
CA GLY A 534 -27.58 -9.35 3.84
C GLY A 534 -29.07 -9.58 3.58
N GLY A 535 -29.43 -10.68 2.90
CA GLY A 535 -30.81 -11.06 2.65
C GLY A 535 -31.60 -11.30 3.94
N PHE A 536 -31.05 -12.12 4.86
CA PHE A 536 -31.69 -12.37 6.16
C PHE A 536 -31.75 -11.11 7.03
N THR A 537 -30.74 -10.26 7.01
CA THR A 537 -30.75 -8.98 7.75
C THR A 537 -31.89 -8.08 7.24
N LEU A 538 -32.05 -7.94 5.93
CA LEU A 538 -33.14 -7.15 5.34
C LEU A 538 -34.51 -7.74 5.67
N ILE A 539 -34.66 -9.05 5.58
CA ILE A 539 -35.94 -9.73 5.93
C ILE A 539 -36.25 -9.56 7.42
N GLY A 540 -35.23 -9.72 8.29
CA GLY A 540 -35.38 -9.53 9.73
C GLY A 540 -35.76 -8.10 10.10
N PHE A 541 -35.08 -7.10 9.51
CA PHE A 541 -35.38 -5.70 9.72
C PHE A 541 -36.77 -5.31 9.16
N GLY A 542 -37.07 -5.77 7.95
CA GLY A 542 -38.41 -5.56 7.35
C GLY A 542 -39.52 -6.23 8.12
N GLY A 543 -39.27 -7.45 8.64
CA GLY A 543 -40.21 -8.16 9.52
C GLY A 543 -40.45 -7.44 10.83
N ALA A 544 -39.38 -6.89 11.45
CA ALA A 544 -39.53 -6.11 12.67
C ALA A 544 -40.35 -4.83 12.44
N LEU A 545 -40.12 -4.10 11.35
CA LEU A 545 -40.92 -2.92 10.99
C LEU A 545 -42.40 -3.28 10.74
N ALA A 546 -42.65 -4.37 10.03
CA ALA A 546 -44.02 -4.84 9.77
C ALA A 546 -44.72 -5.29 11.07
N LEU A 547 -43.98 -5.95 11.98
CA LEU A 547 -44.52 -6.37 13.29
C LEU A 547 -44.85 -5.15 14.15
N VAL A 548 -43.98 -4.14 14.20
CA VAL A 548 -44.23 -2.88 14.92
C VAL A 548 -45.48 -2.21 14.35
N ALA A 549 -45.61 -2.10 13.04
CA ALA A 549 -46.79 -1.53 12.41
C ALA A 549 -48.05 -2.32 12.78
N LEU A 550 -47.99 -3.66 12.80
CA LEU A 550 -49.13 -4.53 13.19
C LEU A 550 -49.49 -4.34 14.67
N VAL A 551 -48.51 -4.27 15.57
CA VAL A 551 -48.72 -4.05 17.01
C VAL A 551 -49.37 -2.70 17.26
N LEU A 552 -48.91 -1.63 16.59
CA LEU A 552 -49.50 -0.29 16.70
C LEU A 552 -50.96 -0.26 16.25
N VAL A 553 -51.32 -1.02 15.22
CA VAL A 553 -52.74 -1.22 14.80
C VAL A 553 -53.53 -1.97 15.86
N ALA A 554 -52.96 -3.05 16.40
CA ALA A 554 -53.63 -3.91 17.37
C ALA A 554 -53.93 -3.23 18.71
N ILE A 555 -53.07 -2.31 19.17
CA ILE A 555 -53.31 -1.51 20.39
C ILE A 555 -54.26 -0.32 20.14
N GLY A 556 -54.78 -0.15 18.95
CA GLY A 556 -55.76 0.88 18.63
C GLY A 556 -55.20 2.30 18.46
N LEU A 557 -53.88 2.47 18.35
CA LEU A 557 -53.23 3.79 18.21
C LEU A 557 -53.83 4.64 17.06
N PRO A 558 -54.16 4.08 15.88
CA PRO A 558 -54.79 4.86 14.80
C PRO A 558 -56.19 5.40 15.12
N ALA A 559 -56.90 4.73 16.02
CA ALA A 559 -58.23 5.17 16.44
C ALA A 559 -58.19 6.38 17.39
N THR A 560 -57.07 6.52 18.14
CA THR A 560 -56.83 7.63 19.09
C THR A 560 -56.13 8.82 18.46
N GLU A 561 -55.23 8.60 17.49
CA GLU A 561 -54.33 9.62 16.90
C GLU A 561 -54.79 10.10 15.49
N GLY A 562 -55.83 9.48 14.90
CA GLY A 562 -56.44 9.91 13.66
C GLY A 562 -55.69 9.53 12.35
N ARG A 563 -55.94 10.29 11.27
CA ARG A 563 -55.47 9.97 9.90
C ARG A 563 -53.96 9.94 9.76
N GLU A 564 -53.22 10.75 10.51
CA GLU A 564 -51.77 10.84 10.42
C GLU A 564 -51.08 9.60 10.96
N ALA A 565 -51.57 9.00 12.04
CA ALA A 565 -51.10 7.73 12.57
C ALA A 565 -51.27 6.59 11.57
N TRP A 566 -52.41 6.53 10.86
CA TRP A 566 -52.64 5.55 9.78
C TRP A 566 -51.62 5.69 8.66
N ILE A 567 -51.27 6.92 8.23
CA ILE A 567 -50.28 7.16 7.19
C ILE A 567 -48.90 6.72 7.65
N ALA A 568 -48.52 7.02 8.89
CA ALA A 568 -47.23 6.63 9.44
C ALA A 568 -47.07 5.10 9.58
N ILE A 569 -48.11 4.42 10.08
CA ILE A 569 -48.15 2.97 10.26
C ILE A 569 -48.15 2.25 8.92
N ALA A 570 -48.96 2.70 7.96
CA ALA A 570 -48.98 2.16 6.60
C ALA A 570 -47.64 2.39 5.87
N GLY A 571 -46.99 3.56 6.09
CA GLY A 571 -45.66 3.87 5.60
C GLY A 571 -44.60 2.92 6.16
N ALA A 572 -44.59 2.70 7.47
CA ALA A 572 -43.63 1.78 8.13
C ALA A 572 -43.84 0.32 7.66
N GLY A 573 -45.08 -0.13 7.58
CA GLY A 573 -45.42 -1.46 7.05
C GLY A 573 -45.06 -1.63 5.59
N GLY A 574 -45.29 -0.61 4.76
CA GLY A 574 -44.90 -0.58 3.34
C GLY A 574 -43.38 -0.64 3.16
N VAL A 575 -42.63 0.14 3.93
CA VAL A 575 -41.14 0.09 3.96
C VAL A 575 -40.66 -1.29 4.42
N GLY A 576 -41.28 -1.85 5.45
CA GLY A 576 -40.98 -3.21 5.92
C GLY A 576 -41.15 -4.26 4.83
N LEU A 577 -42.26 -4.19 4.08
CA LEU A 577 -42.53 -5.08 2.95
C LEU A 577 -41.51 -4.92 1.83
N VAL A 578 -41.08 -3.70 1.51
CA VAL A 578 -40.03 -3.43 0.53
C VAL A 578 -38.72 -4.07 0.94
N PHE A 579 -38.33 -3.96 2.21
CA PHE A 579 -37.10 -4.64 2.72
C PHE A 579 -37.22 -6.17 2.63
N ILE A 580 -38.37 -6.76 2.94
CA ILE A 580 -38.59 -8.20 2.81
C ILE A 580 -38.45 -8.64 1.35
N VAL A 581 -39.10 -7.93 0.42
CA VAL A 581 -39.04 -8.24 -1.02
C VAL A 581 -37.61 -8.12 -1.55
N PHE A 582 -36.89 -7.06 -1.16
CA PHE A 582 -35.46 -6.91 -1.50
C PHE A 582 -34.61 -8.01 -0.89
N GLY A 583 -34.83 -8.37 0.37
CA GLY A 583 -34.13 -9.46 1.06
C GLY A 583 -34.35 -10.81 0.38
N ILE A 584 -35.59 -11.14 0.00
CA ILE A 584 -35.91 -12.35 -0.78
C ILE A 584 -35.23 -12.30 -2.15
N GLY A 585 -35.22 -11.14 -2.82
CA GLY A 585 -34.54 -10.93 -4.09
C GLY A 585 -33.01 -11.16 -3.96
N MET A 586 -32.39 -10.74 -2.84
CA MET A 586 -30.99 -11.02 -2.55
C MET A 586 -30.71 -12.51 -2.33
N LEU A 587 -31.58 -13.22 -1.59
CA LEU A 587 -31.44 -14.65 -1.37
C LEU A 587 -31.49 -15.43 -2.69
N ARG A 588 -32.46 -15.13 -3.54
CA ARG A 588 -32.59 -15.75 -4.88
C ARG A 588 -31.40 -15.49 -5.78
N ARG A 589 -30.81 -14.28 -5.72
CA ARG A 589 -29.57 -13.98 -6.47
C ARG A 589 -28.39 -14.81 -6.00
N GLY A 590 -28.32 -15.16 -4.73
CA GLY A 590 -27.26 -16.01 -4.19
C GLY A 590 -27.35 -17.47 -4.62
N ASP A 591 -28.48 -17.95 -5.13
CA ASP A 591 -28.65 -19.34 -5.55
C ASP A 591 -28.26 -19.59 -7.01
N THR A 592 -28.12 -18.55 -7.82
CA THR A 592 -27.58 -18.64 -9.18
C THR A 592 -26.11 -18.25 -9.21
N PRO A 593 -25.24 -19.02 -9.88
CA PRO A 593 -23.83 -18.65 -10.01
C PRO A 593 -23.69 -17.35 -10.80
N PHE A 594 -22.85 -16.45 -10.34
CA PHE A 594 -22.56 -15.21 -11.07
C PHE A 594 -21.36 -15.36 -11.99
N LEU A 595 -20.51 -16.35 -11.73
CA LEU A 595 -19.31 -16.66 -12.46
C LEU A 595 -19.05 -18.16 -12.40
N VAL A 596 -18.74 -18.75 -13.52
CA VAL A 596 -18.26 -20.14 -13.61
C VAL A 596 -16.88 -20.12 -14.22
N LEU A 597 -15.90 -20.60 -13.46
CA LEU A 597 -14.50 -20.70 -13.89
C LEU A 597 -14.27 -22.13 -14.38
N GLY A 598 -14.06 -22.27 -15.67
CA GLY A 598 -13.63 -23.52 -16.30
C GLY A 598 -12.14 -23.47 -16.64
N PRO A 599 -11.53 -24.63 -16.92
CA PRO A 599 -10.10 -24.69 -17.26
C PRO A 599 -9.72 -23.88 -18.50
N GLU A 600 -10.62 -23.76 -19.48
CA GLU A 600 -10.36 -23.05 -20.74
C GLU A 600 -11.17 -21.75 -20.87
N THR A 601 -12.28 -21.63 -20.13
CA THR A 601 -13.24 -20.55 -20.32
C THR A 601 -13.76 -20.02 -18.99
N MET A 602 -14.21 -18.78 -19.03
CA MET A 602 -14.90 -18.10 -17.96
C MET A 602 -16.31 -17.73 -18.43
N ALA A 603 -17.35 -18.27 -17.78
CA ALA A 603 -18.73 -17.90 -18.05
C ALA A 603 -19.23 -16.89 -17.02
N VAL A 604 -19.59 -15.69 -17.47
CA VAL A 604 -20.12 -14.60 -16.65
C VAL A 604 -21.65 -14.54 -16.81
N ALA A 605 -22.37 -14.61 -15.71
CA ALA A 605 -23.83 -14.51 -15.75
C ALA A 605 -24.26 -13.16 -16.36
N GLY A 606 -25.10 -13.24 -17.41
CA GLY A 606 -25.55 -12.07 -18.17
C GLY A 606 -24.86 -11.87 -19.51
N LEU A 607 -23.91 -12.72 -19.85
CA LEU A 607 -23.33 -12.81 -21.21
C LEU A 607 -23.92 -14.00 -21.98
N ASP A 608 -23.99 -13.85 -23.30
CA ASP A 608 -24.53 -14.86 -24.23
C ASP A 608 -23.57 -16.05 -24.45
N ARG A 609 -22.29 -15.85 -24.18
CA ARG A 609 -21.24 -16.87 -24.37
C ARG A 609 -20.14 -16.77 -23.32
N PRO A 610 -19.44 -17.86 -23.02
CA PRO A 610 -18.23 -17.83 -22.18
C PRO A 610 -17.08 -17.11 -22.91
N ILE A 611 -16.16 -16.59 -22.13
CA ILE A 611 -14.93 -15.94 -22.59
C ILE A 611 -13.81 -16.96 -22.44
N ALA A 612 -13.08 -17.26 -23.50
CA ALA A 612 -11.89 -18.10 -23.43
C ALA A 612 -10.75 -17.34 -22.77
N TRP A 613 -9.98 -18.01 -21.90
CA TRP A 613 -8.85 -17.40 -21.23
C TRP A 613 -7.76 -16.91 -22.17
N GLU A 614 -7.54 -17.62 -23.28
CA GLU A 614 -6.60 -17.23 -24.33
C GLU A 614 -6.93 -15.88 -24.97
N HIS A 615 -8.19 -15.47 -24.91
CA HIS A 615 -8.64 -14.17 -25.40
C HIS A 615 -8.61 -13.06 -24.33
N VAL A 616 -8.10 -13.30 -23.13
CA VAL A 616 -8.00 -12.28 -22.09
C VAL A 616 -6.62 -11.62 -22.14
N LEU A 617 -6.53 -10.45 -22.81
CA LEU A 617 -5.30 -9.65 -22.86
C LEU A 617 -4.96 -9.04 -21.51
N GLU A 618 -5.94 -8.42 -20.88
CA GLU A 618 -5.79 -7.74 -19.60
C GLU A 618 -6.91 -8.18 -18.65
N LEU A 619 -6.55 -8.49 -17.44
CA LEU A 619 -7.46 -8.77 -16.34
C LEU A 619 -7.13 -7.80 -15.22
N ASP A 620 -8.07 -6.93 -14.88
CA ASP A 620 -7.98 -6.02 -13.74
C ASP A 620 -9.10 -6.34 -12.75
N MET A 621 -8.74 -6.46 -11.48
CA MET A 621 -9.69 -6.73 -10.41
C MET A 621 -9.52 -5.70 -9.30
N SER A 622 -10.55 -4.90 -9.09
CA SER A 622 -10.57 -3.85 -8.08
C SER A 622 -11.80 -3.98 -7.18
N MET A 623 -11.76 -3.33 -6.03
CA MET A 623 -12.88 -3.31 -5.08
C MET A 623 -13.63 -1.97 -5.19
N ASP A 624 -14.92 -2.04 -5.49
CA ASP A 624 -15.83 -0.90 -5.47
C ASP A 624 -17.07 -1.20 -4.60
N LYS A 625 -17.31 -0.37 -3.59
CA LYS A 625 -18.51 -0.43 -2.71
C LYS A 625 -18.83 -1.83 -2.17
N GLY A 626 -17.80 -2.58 -1.73
CA GLY A 626 -17.98 -3.96 -1.21
C GLY A 626 -18.14 -5.03 -2.28
N ARG A 627 -17.98 -4.68 -3.55
CA ARG A 627 -18.04 -5.59 -4.68
C ARG A 627 -16.71 -5.66 -5.40
N VAL A 628 -16.33 -6.84 -5.84
CA VAL A 628 -15.18 -7.01 -6.72
C VAL A 628 -15.62 -6.64 -8.14
N VAL A 629 -14.99 -5.62 -8.70
CA VAL A 629 -15.17 -5.20 -10.08
C VAL A 629 -14.08 -5.87 -10.90
N THR A 630 -14.48 -6.74 -11.80
CA THR A 630 -13.58 -7.42 -12.72
C THR A 630 -13.72 -6.79 -14.10
N ARG A 631 -12.60 -6.34 -14.65
CA ARG A 631 -12.51 -5.78 -16.00
C ARG A 631 -11.61 -6.67 -16.85
N LEU A 632 -12.11 -7.07 -18.01
CA LEU A 632 -11.41 -7.88 -19.00
C LEU A 632 -11.26 -7.06 -20.27
N ARG A 633 -10.11 -7.18 -20.92
CA ARG A 633 -9.88 -6.65 -22.26
C ARG A 633 -9.63 -7.79 -23.24
N LEU A 634 -10.32 -7.77 -24.37
CA LEU A 634 -10.25 -8.81 -25.38
C LEU A 634 -9.56 -8.28 -26.64
N PRO A 635 -8.78 -9.11 -27.37
CA PRO A 635 -8.15 -8.73 -28.61
C PRO A 635 -9.19 -8.52 -29.75
N PRO A 636 -8.82 -7.83 -30.83
CA PRO A 636 -9.72 -7.57 -31.96
C PRO A 636 -10.30 -8.85 -32.59
N GLU A 637 -9.53 -9.93 -32.61
CA GLU A 637 -9.86 -11.21 -33.24
C GLU A 637 -10.85 -12.04 -32.42
N ALA A 638 -10.91 -11.82 -31.08
CA ALA A 638 -11.75 -12.60 -30.21
C ALA A 638 -13.24 -12.30 -30.44
N PRO A 639 -14.13 -13.29 -30.34
CA PRO A 639 -15.56 -13.06 -30.40
C PRO A 639 -16.00 -12.20 -29.20
N PHE A 640 -16.56 -11.01 -29.48
CA PHE A 640 -17.02 -10.11 -28.42
C PHE A 640 -18.41 -10.55 -27.92
N PRO A 641 -18.60 -10.76 -26.59
CA PRO A 641 -19.86 -11.25 -26.06
C PRO A 641 -20.96 -10.18 -26.12
N ALA A 642 -22.21 -10.62 -26.21
CA ALA A 642 -23.38 -9.77 -26.10
C ALA A 642 -24.07 -9.94 -24.74
N ARG A 643 -24.87 -8.94 -24.34
CA ARG A 643 -25.59 -8.98 -23.09
C ARG A 643 -26.91 -9.71 -23.25
N LEU A 644 -27.21 -10.63 -22.34
CA LEU A 644 -28.51 -11.33 -22.29
C LEU A 644 -29.60 -10.38 -21.74
N PRO A 645 -30.82 -10.37 -22.36
CA PRO A 645 -31.97 -9.65 -21.84
C PRO A 645 -32.33 -10.16 -20.43
N GLY A 646 -32.55 -9.25 -19.47
CA GLY A 646 -32.92 -9.62 -18.09
C GLY A 646 -31.79 -10.22 -17.24
N GLY A 647 -30.58 -10.41 -17.80
CA GLY A 647 -29.42 -10.93 -17.10
C GLY A 647 -28.79 -9.91 -16.14
N ARG A 648 -27.77 -10.37 -15.36
CA ARG A 648 -26.98 -9.49 -14.47
C ARG A 648 -26.41 -8.30 -15.23
N ARG A 649 -26.25 -7.16 -14.56
CA ARG A 649 -25.68 -5.96 -15.18
C ARG A 649 -24.18 -6.16 -15.46
N VAL A 650 -23.87 -6.46 -16.71
CA VAL A 650 -22.52 -6.45 -17.27
C VAL A 650 -22.39 -5.19 -18.13
N LYS A 651 -21.31 -4.45 -17.97
CA LYS A 651 -21.00 -3.27 -18.81
C LYS A 651 -20.08 -3.72 -19.93
N LEU A 652 -20.53 -3.52 -21.16
CA LEU A 652 -19.75 -3.80 -22.37
C LEU A 652 -19.30 -2.47 -22.98
N ASP A 653 -18.01 -2.37 -23.33
CA ASP A 653 -17.44 -1.27 -24.09
C ASP A 653 -16.87 -1.81 -25.42
N PRO A 654 -17.66 -1.77 -26.51
CA PRO A 654 -17.21 -2.30 -27.79
C PRO A 654 -16.00 -1.55 -28.39
N LYS A 655 -15.86 -0.24 -28.11
CA LYS A 655 -14.75 0.57 -28.63
C LYS A 655 -13.41 0.16 -28.01
N ARG A 656 -13.39 -0.12 -26.71
CA ARG A 656 -12.22 -0.59 -25.97
C ARG A 656 -12.14 -2.09 -25.85
N ARG A 657 -13.12 -2.81 -26.41
CA ARG A 657 -13.28 -4.26 -26.30
C ARG A 657 -13.19 -4.75 -24.85
N ALA A 658 -13.82 -4.00 -23.94
CA ALA A 658 -13.77 -4.27 -22.51
C ALA A 658 -15.09 -4.81 -21.98
N VAL A 659 -15.01 -5.84 -21.16
CA VAL A 659 -16.12 -6.45 -20.42
C VAL A 659 -15.90 -6.14 -18.95
N THR A 660 -16.88 -5.51 -18.28
CA THR A 660 -16.79 -5.19 -16.86
C THR A 660 -18.01 -5.71 -16.14
N PHE A 661 -17.78 -6.48 -15.07
CA PHE A 661 -18.86 -6.94 -14.19
C PHE A 661 -18.45 -6.77 -12.73
N ALA A 662 -19.45 -6.64 -11.86
CA ALA A 662 -19.24 -6.45 -10.43
C ALA A 662 -20.07 -7.45 -9.64
N ALA A 663 -19.46 -8.17 -8.72
CA ALA A 663 -20.10 -9.12 -7.83
C ALA A 663 -19.60 -8.98 -6.39
N GLY A 664 -20.45 -9.33 -5.41
CA GLY A 664 -19.99 -9.51 -4.03
C GLY A 664 -19.00 -10.68 -3.94
N PRO A 665 -18.18 -10.75 -2.87
CA PRO A 665 -17.32 -11.90 -2.66
C PRO A 665 -18.12 -13.20 -2.69
N PRO A 666 -17.60 -14.28 -3.31
CA PRO A 666 -18.28 -15.57 -3.34
C PRO A 666 -18.50 -16.17 -1.95
N ARG A 667 -19.43 -17.11 -1.83
CA ARG A 667 -19.62 -17.88 -0.60
C ARG A 667 -18.34 -18.62 -0.23
N GLY A 668 -17.89 -18.48 1.02
CA GLY A 668 -16.69 -19.13 1.54
C GLY A 668 -15.36 -18.46 1.16
N LEU A 669 -15.37 -17.43 0.34
CA LEU A 669 -14.16 -16.70 -0.05
C LEU A 669 -14.23 -15.22 0.37
N LYS A 670 -13.08 -14.70 0.80
CA LYS A 670 -12.88 -13.25 0.92
C LYS A 670 -12.58 -12.66 -0.48
N ALA A 671 -12.69 -11.34 -0.63
CA ALA A 671 -12.42 -10.67 -1.90
C ALA A 671 -11.01 -10.97 -2.47
N GLN A 672 -10.01 -11.01 -1.60
CA GLN A 672 -8.64 -11.38 -1.98
C GLN A 672 -8.55 -12.83 -2.48
N GLY A 673 -9.09 -13.79 -1.74
CA GLY A 673 -9.08 -15.20 -2.17
C GLY A 673 -9.90 -15.45 -3.45
N PHE A 674 -10.93 -14.61 -3.71
CA PHE A 674 -11.64 -14.63 -4.98
C PHE A 674 -10.76 -14.13 -6.13
N ALA A 675 -10.05 -13.02 -5.94
CA ALA A 675 -9.11 -12.51 -6.93
C ALA A 675 -8.00 -13.54 -7.22
N GLU A 676 -7.38 -14.09 -6.17
CA GLU A 676 -6.35 -15.14 -6.29
C GLU A 676 -6.86 -16.38 -7.04
N LEU A 677 -8.12 -16.76 -6.85
CA LEU A 677 -8.72 -17.88 -7.56
C LEU A 677 -8.86 -17.58 -9.06
N VAL A 678 -9.36 -16.39 -9.42
CA VAL A 678 -9.52 -15.98 -10.84
C VAL A 678 -8.16 -15.89 -11.53
N TRP A 679 -7.15 -15.32 -10.86
CA TRP A 679 -5.79 -15.27 -11.38
C TRP A 679 -5.20 -16.66 -11.58
N ARG A 680 -5.39 -17.59 -10.63
CA ARG A 680 -4.93 -18.99 -10.79
C ARG A 680 -5.50 -19.66 -12.05
N TYR A 681 -6.80 -19.46 -12.33
CA TYR A 681 -7.40 -20.01 -13.54
C TYR A 681 -6.82 -19.42 -14.80
N ARG A 682 -6.58 -18.10 -14.82
CA ARG A 682 -5.92 -17.41 -15.94
C ARG A 682 -4.50 -17.89 -16.15
N ASP A 683 -3.72 -17.94 -15.08
CA ASP A 683 -2.30 -18.33 -15.15
C ASP A 683 -2.15 -19.80 -15.54
N ALA A 684 -3.01 -20.69 -15.04
CA ALA A 684 -3.03 -22.08 -15.45
C ALA A 684 -3.45 -22.28 -16.92
N ALA A 685 -4.35 -21.46 -17.44
CA ALA A 685 -4.71 -21.48 -18.86
C ALA A 685 -3.56 -20.96 -19.72
N ALA A 686 -2.89 -19.88 -19.30
CA ALA A 686 -1.70 -19.35 -19.98
C ALA A 686 -0.55 -20.36 -19.98
N ALA A 687 -0.29 -21.02 -18.85
CA ALA A 687 0.72 -22.07 -18.73
C ALA A 687 0.44 -23.25 -19.70
N ARG A 688 -0.81 -23.71 -19.77
CA ARG A 688 -1.20 -24.77 -20.73
C ARG A 688 -1.02 -24.35 -22.18
N ALA A 689 -1.37 -23.09 -22.51
CA ALA A 689 -1.18 -22.57 -23.86
C ALA A 689 0.31 -22.51 -24.27
N LEU A 690 1.19 -22.15 -23.33
CA LEU A 690 2.64 -22.14 -23.55
C LEU A 690 3.17 -23.57 -23.76
N LEU A 691 2.85 -24.50 -22.84
CA LEU A 691 3.26 -25.90 -22.96
C LEU A 691 2.78 -26.56 -24.29
N ALA A 692 1.55 -26.22 -24.73
CA ALA A 692 1.04 -26.73 -26.01
C ALA A 692 1.80 -26.15 -27.21
N ARG A 693 2.23 -24.88 -27.16
CA ARG A 693 3.06 -24.26 -28.21
C ARG A 693 4.45 -24.87 -28.25
N GLU A 694 5.08 -25.10 -27.11
CA GLU A 694 6.39 -25.76 -27.00
C GLU A 694 6.32 -27.20 -27.58
N ALA A 695 5.31 -27.99 -27.20
CA ALA A 695 5.10 -29.31 -27.71
C ALA A 695 4.92 -29.32 -29.25
N THR A 696 4.24 -28.31 -29.80
CA THR A 696 4.04 -28.17 -31.25
C THR A 696 5.34 -27.76 -31.95
N ALA A 697 6.16 -26.89 -31.34
CA ALA A 697 7.46 -26.48 -31.88
C ALA A 697 8.43 -27.68 -31.94
N VAL A 698 8.55 -28.44 -30.85
CA VAL A 698 9.39 -29.66 -30.80
C VAL A 698 8.95 -30.69 -31.81
N ALA A 699 7.63 -30.87 -32.02
CA ALA A 699 7.12 -31.79 -33.05
C ALA A 699 7.44 -31.33 -34.50
N ALA A 700 7.52 -30.01 -34.72
CA ALA A 700 7.85 -29.42 -36.02
C ALA A 700 9.36 -29.46 -36.31
N GLU A 701 10.22 -29.42 -35.32
CA GLU A 701 11.69 -29.56 -35.46
C GLU A 701 12.12 -31.02 -35.62
N GLY A 702 11.31 -31.97 -35.15
CA GLY A 702 11.57 -33.42 -35.28
C GLY A 702 11.00 -34.05 -36.55
N ALA A 703 10.27 -33.31 -37.39
CA ALA A 703 9.69 -33.73 -38.67
C ALA A 703 10.46 -33.12 -39.85
#